data_fa6567fc540a7d5802c42ca2dc6fc78c
#
_entry.id   fa6567fc540a7d5802c42ca2dc6fc78c
#
_cell.length_a   1.000
_cell.length_b   1.000
_cell.length_c   1.000
_cell.angle_alpha   90.00
_cell.angle_beta   90.00
_cell.angle_gamma   90.00
#
_symmetry.space_group_name_H-M   'P 1'
#
loop_
_entity.id
_entity.type
_entity.pdbx_description
1 polymer ?
#
loop_
_entity_poly.entity_id
_entity_poly.type
_entity_poly.pdbx_seq_one_letter_code
_entity_poly.pdbx_strand_id
1 'polypeptide(L)'
;MRALGELERELRTGTGPVPAAARRAVRTTLAACGAFFVFLYGFDRPVGATYALFSAVSLAGLARIPGTGRQRAAVMVKLLPVVCFLVTLGTFLAVRTWTAVLGMAVVGFCLAFSAAAGPRPAGAAPGLQLLYILPSFPPYLPHTLGERLVGTLTGLLLLILAEAWILPDPRPVTYAERAAGAAAEAARCAAALGQPPHVLAAPAADRARAATEALRPSHVPEAERPAGPGLRERAMAHTGLAARTLLSRLRNLPAPAAGREPRRAGLDLLGAVRESATGTSTLLRDGRPPATDSAELLRLRARNARTPAELPESRRRQAALLEVADAAVALRTSAEIAVEGRGAHPDADAADRFWYVRQSAPRLWWHRLAAHTGPRSVHFQNAVRIAVALAVARTVAGLDSLPHGFWAMLAVISLTRTTAVQTRETVRSALIGTCVGALAAGTVLALAREETTLYAIVLAPLMLLTFTLGPVRGVGWAQALFTLVVAIVFAQLSPVTWQLAEVRFLDVLIGSAIGIVCGLFAWPRGAHDELRRAVARLLRACADDVESTTAVVAAPGRLPEPTGDEEHRVRITLTMAESAYAQYQSETQRPVGPGADWQAAVMTGHHVLWGGGRVLGSADGTPLARGEAAGLREYAARVAAGLRRAAAAADAPRKTRHGPPVGHEAHEAHEAHEAPEAPETPEALLPDTLPAPTDAAPPDAGLAYFATTAWLDSLTSDLQTLASGSAAARSPG
;
A
#
# COMPACT_ATOMS: atom_id res chain seq x y z
N MET A 1 -24.14 17.85 17.20
CA MET A 1 -24.30 16.96 18.37
C MET A 1 -23.59 15.61 18.16
N ARG A 2 -23.75 14.86 17.05
CA ARG A 2 -23.02 13.58 16.81
C ARG A 2 -21.49 13.73 16.82
N ALA A 3 -20.96 14.75 16.13
CA ALA A 3 -19.51 15.02 16.08
C ALA A 3 -18.89 15.38 17.44
N LEU A 4 -19.64 16.04 18.33
CA LEU A 4 -19.20 16.35 19.70
C LEU A 4 -19.16 15.09 20.58
N GLY A 5 -20.15 14.20 20.43
CA GLY A 5 -20.18 12.93 21.15
C GLY A 5 -19.08 11.95 20.69
N GLU A 6 -18.71 11.97 19.40
CA GLU A 6 -17.58 11.20 18.86
C GLU A 6 -16.25 11.74 19.39
N LEU A 7 -16.07 13.08 19.39
CA LEU A 7 -14.88 13.72 19.93
C LEU A 7 -14.71 13.45 21.44
N GLU A 8 -15.80 13.50 22.22
CA GLU A 8 -15.75 13.18 23.65
C GLU A 8 -15.39 11.71 23.89
N ARG A 9 -15.90 10.79 23.07
CA ARG A 9 -15.56 9.37 23.14
C ARG A 9 -14.10 9.13 22.77
N GLU A 10 -13.59 9.75 21.69
CA GLU A 10 -12.19 9.68 21.29
C GLU A 10 -11.24 10.20 22.37
N LEU A 11 -11.59 11.33 23.01
CA LEU A 11 -10.81 11.89 24.10
C LEU A 11 -10.79 10.99 25.35
N ARG A 12 -11.92 10.36 25.68
CA ARG A 12 -12.02 9.41 26.81
C ARG A 12 -11.25 8.12 26.55
N THR A 13 -11.29 7.58 25.35
CA THR A 13 -10.62 6.31 25.01
C THR A 13 -9.15 6.50 24.65
N GLY A 14 -8.72 7.74 24.39
CA GLY A 14 -7.36 8.05 23.90
C GLY A 14 -7.07 7.48 22.52
N THR A 15 -8.10 6.98 21.81
CA THR A 15 -8.04 6.40 20.47
C THR A 15 -8.75 7.32 19.48
N GLY A 16 -8.24 7.43 18.25
CA GLY A 16 -8.82 8.31 17.22
C GLY A 16 -7.82 9.31 16.66
N PRO A 17 -8.22 10.06 15.60
CA PRO A 17 -7.33 10.98 14.90
C PRO A 17 -6.92 12.19 15.76
N VAL A 18 -7.82 12.73 16.57
CA VAL A 18 -7.54 13.91 17.41
C VAL A 18 -6.52 13.61 18.53
N PRO A 19 -6.72 12.56 19.37
CA PRO A 19 -5.73 12.19 20.37
C PRO A 19 -4.37 11.78 19.78
N ALA A 20 -4.36 11.14 18.63
CA ALA A 20 -3.11 10.77 17.94
C ALA A 20 -2.36 12.03 17.44
N ALA A 21 -3.07 12.99 16.86
CA ALA A 21 -2.51 14.27 16.43
C ALA A 21 -1.98 15.07 17.63
N ALA A 22 -2.75 15.13 18.75
CA ALA A 22 -2.33 15.84 19.96
C ALA A 22 -1.05 15.25 20.57
N ARG A 23 -0.94 13.91 20.71
CA ARG A 23 0.30 13.26 21.18
C ARG A 23 1.49 13.64 20.31
N ARG A 24 1.33 13.60 18.98
CA ARG A 24 2.38 13.96 18.04
C ARG A 24 2.73 15.45 18.13
N ALA A 25 1.72 16.32 18.28
CA ALA A 25 1.91 17.76 18.46
C ALA A 25 2.73 18.08 19.72
N VAL A 26 2.44 17.45 20.85
CA VAL A 26 3.21 17.63 22.10
C VAL A 26 4.68 17.24 21.89
N ARG A 27 4.96 16.09 21.30
CA ARG A 27 6.32 15.62 21.02
C ARG A 27 7.08 16.60 20.13
N THR A 28 6.44 17.04 19.03
CA THR A 28 7.02 17.97 18.07
C THR A 28 7.30 19.33 18.70
N THR A 29 6.33 19.86 19.46
CA THR A 29 6.46 21.16 20.12
C THR A 29 7.57 21.16 21.16
N LEU A 30 7.63 20.13 22.01
CA LEU A 30 8.69 20.02 23.03
C LEU A 30 10.09 19.92 22.39
N ALA A 31 10.24 19.11 21.35
CA ALA A 31 11.51 18.97 20.65
C ALA A 31 11.93 20.25 19.93
N ALA A 32 11.02 20.83 19.14
CA ALA A 32 11.32 21.99 18.32
C ALA A 32 11.52 23.27 19.15
N CYS A 33 10.59 23.58 20.05
CA CYS A 33 10.70 24.77 20.92
C CYS A 33 11.84 24.63 21.93
N GLY A 34 12.01 23.42 22.52
CA GLY A 34 13.12 23.19 23.46
C GLY A 34 14.48 23.43 22.81
N ALA A 35 14.73 22.85 21.64
CA ALA A 35 15.96 23.09 20.91
C ALA A 35 16.10 24.54 20.46
N PHE A 36 15.05 25.17 19.94
CA PHE A 36 15.05 26.55 19.49
C PHE A 36 15.43 27.51 20.62
N PHE A 37 14.79 27.41 21.77
CA PHE A 37 15.04 28.31 22.89
C PHE A 37 16.43 28.12 23.51
N VAL A 38 16.91 26.88 23.57
CA VAL A 38 18.27 26.60 24.07
C VAL A 38 19.33 27.26 23.18
N PHE A 39 19.22 27.14 21.86
CA PHE A 39 20.16 27.76 20.95
C PHE A 39 20.03 29.28 20.91
N LEU A 40 18.78 29.81 20.90
CA LEU A 40 18.56 31.25 20.76
C LEU A 40 18.88 32.01 22.05
N TYR A 41 18.29 31.60 23.17
CA TYR A 41 18.39 32.32 24.43
C TYR A 41 19.50 31.80 25.36
N GLY A 42 19.89 30.53 25.20
CA GLY A 42 20.97 29.93 26.02
C GLY A 42 22.36 30.15 25.44
N PHE A 43 22.50 30.01 24.13
CA PHE A 43 23.82 30.11 23.46
C PHE A 43 23.99 31.31 22.55
N ASP A 44 22.96 32.10 22.31
CA ASP A 44 22.95 33.23 21.37
C ASP A 44 23.40 32.80 19.95
N ARG A 45 22.83 31.68 19.46
CA ARG A 45 23.15 31.08 18.17
C ARG A 45 21.92 31.00 17.28
N PRO A 46 21.54 32.10 16.58
CA PRO A 46 20.30 32.15 15.79
C PRO A 46 20.29 31.17 14.62
N VAL A 47 21.44 30.88 13.98
CA VAL A 47 21.56 29.90 12.93
C VAL A 47 21.25 28.50 13.49
N GLY A 48 21.89 28.13 14.60
CA GLY A 48 21.66 26.87 15.29
C GLY A 48 20.19 26.69 15.70
N ALA A 49 19.58 27.76 16.26
CA ALA A 49 18.15 27.76 16.64
C ALA A 49 17.24 27.49 15.46
N THR A 50 17.48 28.18 14.34
CA THR A 50 16.70 27.98 13.09
C THR A 50 16.79 26.54 12.60
N TYR A 51 18.00 25.99 12.50
CA TYR A 51 18.17 24.59 12.01
C TYR A 51 17.63 23.57 12.99
N ALA A 52 17.72 23.80 14.30
CA ALA A 52 17.14 22.90 15.30
C ALA A 52 15.61 22.84 15.22
N LEU A 53 14.95 24.00 15.12
CA LEU A 53 13.48 24.06 14.98
C LEU A 53 13.03 23.41 13.66
N PHE A 54 13.59 23.85 12.53
CA PHE A 54 13.15 23.38 11.22
C PHE A 54 13.46 21.91 10.97
N SER A 55 14.53 21.35 11.54
CA SER A 55 14.82 19.94 11.44
C SER A 55 13.77 19.07 12.15
N ALA A 56 13.39 19.46 13.37
CA ALA A 56 12.31 18.78 14.09
C ALA A 56 10.98 18.91 13.36
N VAL A 57 10.61 20.12 12.91
CA VAL A 57 9.37 20.37 12.16
C VAL A 57 9.36 19.64 10.82
N SER A 58 10.49 19.48 10.12
CA SER A 58 10.56 18.81 8.83
C SER A 58 10.17 17.35 8.92
N LEU A 59 10.71 16.61 9.89
CA LEU A 59 10.44 15.17 10.04
C LEU A 59 9.19 14.88 10.87
N ALA A 60 8.69 15.82 11.66
CA ALA A 60 7.43 15.66 12.39
C ALA A 60 6.21 16.21 11.64
N GLY A 61 6.36 17.35 10.94
CA GLY A 61 5.27 18.09 10.32
C GLY A 61 5.07 17.80 8.84
N LEU A 62 6.14 17.91 8.02
CA LEU A 62 6.07 17.65 6.58
C LEU A 62 6.18 16.17 6.25
N ALA A 63 7.08 15.45 6.91
CA ALA A 63 7.19 14.02 6.77
C ALA A 63 5.94 13.32 7.35
N ARG A 64 5.45 12.33 6.61
CA ARG A 64 4.33 11.49 7.00
C ARG A 64 4.80 10.06 7.19
N ILE A 65 5.87 9.88 8.00
CA ILE A 65 6.42 8.56 8.29
C ILE A 65 5.34 7.74 9.02
N PRO A 66 4.87 6.62 8.43
CA PRO A 66 3.83 5.81 9.04
C PRO A 66 4.37 5.03 10.25
N GLY A 67 3.50 4.79 11.24
CA GLY A 67 3.82 3.97 12.40
C GLY A 67 3.65 4.67 13.74
N THR A 68 3.95 3.90 14.80
CA THR A 68 4.00 4.40 16.18
C THR A 68 5.22 5.30 16.39
N GLY A 69 5.24 6.08 17.47
CA GLY A 69 6.39 6.95 17.80
C GLY A 69 7.71 6.19 17.80
N ARG A 70 7.77 5.00 18.41
CA ARG A 70 8.99 4.16 18.40
C ARG A 70 9.41 3.70 17.00
N GLN A 71 8.46 3.36 16.16
CA GLN A 71 8.75 2.98 14.77
C GLN A 71 9.27 4.18 13.97
N ARG A 72 8.65 5.37 14.14
CA ARG A 72 9.13 6.60 13.52
C ARG A 72 10.52 6.99 14.00
N ALA A 73 10.76 6.94 15.32
CA ALA A 73 12.07 7.19 15.91
C ALA A 73 13.16 6.28 15.32
N ALA A 74 12.89 4.98 15.17
CA ALA A 74 13.82 4.03 14.56
C ALA A 74 14.13 4.35 13.09
N VAL A 75 13.14 4.85 12.32
CA VAL A 75 13.38 5.34 10.95
C VAL A 75 14.21 6.61 10.96
N MET A 76 13.90 7.59 11.83
CA MET A 76 14.63 8.85 11.94
C MET A 76 16.08 8.63 12.31
N VAL A 77 16.41 7.69 13.22
CA VAL A 77 17.80 7.33 13.54
C VAL A 77 18.56 6.87 12.28
N LYS A 78 17.94 6.04 11.45
CA LYS A 78 18.56 5.57 10.18
C LYS A 78 18.74 6.70 9.17
N LEU A 79 17.92 7.75 9.25
CA LEU A 79 18.00 8.92 8.37
C LEU A 79 19.02 9.96 8.80
N LEU A 80 19.56 9.92 10.03
CA LEU A 80 20.54 10.92 10.53
C LEU A 80 21.75 11.12 9.58
N PRO A 81 22.42 10.05 9.07
CA PRO A 81 23.53 10.25 8.15
C PRO A 81 23.09 10.91 6.83
N VAL A 82 21.90 10.55 6.33
CA VAL A 82 21.33 11.13 5.11
C VAL A 82 21.03 12.61 5.31
N VAL A 83 20.49 12.99 6.47
CA VAL A 83 20.22 14.39 6.82
C VAL A 83 21.51 15.21 6.89
N CYS A 84 22.53 14.71 7.57
CA CYS A 84 23.84 15.38 7.62
C CYS A 84 24.42 15.58 6.23
N PHE A 85 24.35 14.56 5.39
CA PHE A 85 24.77 14.65 3.99
C PHE A 85 23.99 15.71 3.21
N LEU A 86 22.66 15.74 3.33
CA LEU A 86 21.80 16.71 2.62
C LEU A 86 22.06 18.15 3.07
N VAL A 87 22.23 18.41 4.37
CA VAL A 87 22.55 19.74 4.89
C VAL A 87 23.93 20.20 4.39
N THR A 88 24.91 19.30 4.40
CA THR A 88 26.26 19.59 3.89
C THR A 88 26.22 19.87 2.40
N LEU A 89 25.59 19.00 1.62
CA LEU A 89 25.48 19.13 0.17
C LEU A 89 24.75 20.42 -0.22
N GLY A 90 23.61 20.72 0.44
CA GLY A 90 22.85 21.95 0.20
C GLY A 90 23.68 23.21 0.52
N THR A 91 24.48 23.20 1.58
CA THR A 91 25.36 24.31 1.92
C THR A 91 26.40 24.54 0.83
N PHE A 92 27.09 23.52 0.34
CA PHE A 92 28.13 23.70 -0.69
C PHE A 92 27.60 24.00 -2.07
N LEU A 93 26.45 23.43 -2.45
CA LEU A 93 25.85 23.70 -3.77
C LEU A 93 25.22 25.11 -3.87
N ALA A 94 25.04 25.80 -2.74
CA ALA A 94 24.53 27.18 -2.72
C ALA A 94 25.54 28.23 -3.23
N VAL A 95 26.76 27.82 -3.60
CA VAL A 95 27.85 28.74 -4.06
C VAL A 95 27.46 29.54 -5.32
N ARG A 96 26.71 28.95 -6.24
CA ARG A 96 26.19 29.60 -7.45
C ARG A 96 24.74 29.20 -7.71
N THR A 97 23.96 30.10 -8.29
CA THR A 97 22.55 29.85 -8.59
C THR A 97 22.36 28.58 -9.45
N TRP A 98 23.16 28.40 -10.51
CA TRP A 98 23.02 27.24 -11.41
C TRP A 98 23.40 25.91 -10.72
N THR A 99 24.41 25.88 -9.82
CA THR A 99 24.74 24.68 -9.02
C THR A 99 23.63 24.32 -8.06
N ALA A 100 23.02 25.34 -7.45
CA ALA A 100 21.88 25.13 -6.56
C ALA A 100 20.64 24.62 -7.34
N VAL A 101 20.37 25.16 -8.54
CA VAL A 101 19.26 24.68 -9.41
C VAL A 101 19.47 23.24 -9.84
N LEU A 102 20.70 22.89 -10.31
CA LEU A 102 21.02 21.52 -10.66
C LEU A 102 20.89 20.57 -9.46
N GLY A 103 21.41 20.99 -8.30
CA GLY A 103 21.26 20.24 -7.06
C GLY A 103 19.81 20.03 -6.67
N MET A 104 18.93 21.05 -6.83
CA MET A 104 17.50 20.93 -6.58
C MET A 104 16.85 19.91 -7.52
N ALA A 105 17.21 19.92 -8.81
CA ALA A 105 16.71 18.96 -9.77
C ALA A 105 17.10 17.53 -9.41
N VAL A 106 18.40 17.29 -9.17
CA VAL A 106 18.93 15.94 -8.90
C VAL A 106 18.48 15.41 -7.54
N VAL A 107 18.70 16.18 -6.46
CA VAL A 107 18.35 15.75 -5.11
C VAL A 107 16.83 15.66 -4.96
N GLY A 108 16.09 16.62 -5.50
CA GLY A 108 14.63 16.61 -5.53
C GLY A 108 14.08 15.36 -6.22
N PHE A 109 14.67 15.00 -7.40
CA PHE A 109 14.33 13.76 -8.10
C PHE A 109 14.63 12.52 -7.24
N CYS A 110 15.86 12.38 -6.74
CA CYS A 110 16.28 11.20 -5.97
C CYS A 110 15.41 10.99 -4.72
N LEU A 111 15.14 12.06 -3.97
CA LEU A 111 14.30 12.00 -2.77
C LEU A 111 12.83 11.66 -3.11
N ALA A 112 12.27 12.28 -4.16
CA ALA A 112 10.91 11.95 -4.59
C ALA A 112 10.80 10.52 -5.16
N PHE A 113 11.81 10.06 -5.92
CA PHE A 113 11.86 8.72 -6.47
C PHE A 113 12.08 7.64 -5.40
N SER A 114 12.68 7.99 -4.26
CA SER A 114 12.82 7.07 -3.12
C SER A 114 11.48 6.52 -2.62
N ALA A 115 10.37 7.19 -2.92
CA ALA A 115 9.00 6.71 -2.64
C ALA A 115 8.71 5.34 -3.29
N ALA A 116 9.35 5.00 -4.41
CA ALA A 116 9.25 3.67 -5.03
C ALA A 116 9.75 2.55 -4.10
N ALA A 117 10.60 2.86 -3.14
CA ALA A 117 11.15 1.90 -2.18
C ALA A 117 10.15 1.49 -1.08
N GLY A 118 9.02 2.20 -0.92
CA GLY A 118 7.96 1.84 0.02
C GLY A 118 7.41 3.00 0.84
N PRO A 119 6.46 2.73 1.76
CA PRO A 119 5.71 3.79 2.46
C PRO A 119 6.59 4.62 3.41
N ARG A 120 7.60 4.04 4.04
CA ARG A 120 8.49 4.78 4.97
C ARG A 120 9.38 5.79 4.24
N PRO A 121 10.13 5.44 3.16
CA PRO A 121 10.83 6.41 2.33
C PRO A 121 9.88 7.44 1.70
N ALA A 122 8.73 7.02 1.20
CA ALA A 122 7.71 7.92 0.65
C ALA A 122 7.27 8.98 1.66
N GLY A 123 7.00 8.55 2.90
CA GLY A 123 6.62 9.45 3.98
C GLY A 123 7.75 10.37 4.47
N ALA A 124 9.01 9.95 4.36
CA ALA A 124 10.17 10.75 4.79
C ALA A 124 10.59 11.79 3.73
N ALA A 125 10.38 11.54 2.45
CA ALA A 125 10.89 12.35 1.35
C ALA A 125 10.60 13.85 1.46
N PRO A 126 9.37 14.33 1.78
CA PRO A 126 9.10 15.77 1.89
C PRO A 126 9.90 16.46 3.00
N GLY A 127 10.09 15.77 4.14
CA GLY A 127 10.91 16.28 5.23
C GLY A 127 12.39 16.35 4.86
N LEU A 128 12.92 15.34 4.19
CA LEU A 128 14.30 15.33 3.70
C LEU A 128 14.53 16.40 2.63
N GLN A 129 13.54 16.65 1.75
CA GLN A 129 13.61 17.74 0.78
C GLN A 129 13.74 19.10 1.49
N LEU A 130 12.96 19.36 2.55
CA LEU A 130 13.09 20.59 3.31
C LEU A 130 14.49 20.76 3.92
N LEU A 131 15.07 19.69 4.47
CA LEU A 131 16.41 19.72 5.06
C LEU A 131 17.52 19.98 4.03
N TYR A 132 17.31 19.62 2.77
CA TYR A 132 18.19 20.01 1.67
C TYR A 132 17.94 21.44 1.18
N ILE A 133 16.70 21.89 1.13
CA ILE A 133 16.30 23.21 0.64
C ILE A 133 16.80 24.29 1.58
N LEU A 134 16.67 24.12 2.89
CA LEU A 134 17.00 25.13 3.88
C LEU A 134 18.43 25.69 3.75
N PRO A 135 19.49 24.87 3.63
CA PRO A 135 20.86 25.38 3.47
C PRO A 135 21.19 25.83 2.04
N SER A 136 20.33 25.59 1.05
CA SER A 136 20.59 25.90 -0.36
C SER A 136 20.28 27.34 -0.75
N PHE A 137 19.90 28.19 0.21
CA PHE A 137 19.59 29.60 -0.01
C PHE A 137 20.71 30.54 0.41
N PRO A 138 20.83 31.72 -0.28
CA PRO A 138 21.75 32.77 0.12
C PRO A 138 21.40 33.31 1.52
N PRO A 139 22.40 33.85 2.23
CA PRO A 139 23.78 33.98 1.80
C PRO A 139 24.57 32.68 1.88
N TYR A 140 25.55 32.51 0.97
CA TYR A 140 26.52 31.40 1.02
C TYR A 140 27.48 31.58 2.20
N LEU A 141 27.24 30.78 3.24
CA LEU A 141 28.00 30.88 4.52
C LEU A 141 28.50 29.47 4.92
N PRO A 142 29.51 28.92 4.22
CA PRO A 142 30.04 27.59 4.49
C PRO A 142 30.68 27.46 5.89
N HIS A 143 31.17 28.54 6.46
CA HIS A 143 31.71 28.55 7.81
C HIS A 143 30.67 28.26 8.90
N THR A 144 29.37 28.45 8.63
CA THR A 144 28.30 28.13 9.56
C THR A 144 27.87 26.65 9.50
N LEU A 145 28.51 25.82 8.66
CA LEU A 145 28.15 24.41 8.48
C LEU A 145 28.15 23.64 9.82
N GLY A 146 29.15 23.86 10.66
CA GLY A 146 29.22 23.24 11.98
C GLY A 146 28.00 23.56 12.85
N GLU A 147 27.60 24.82 12.90
CA GLU A 147 26.43 25.29 13.65
C GLU A 147 25.12 24.74 13.06
N ARG A 148 24.99 24.70 11.71
CA ARG A 148 23.86 24.12 11.02
C ARG A 148 23.70 22.62 11.35
N LEU A 149 24.81 21.87 11.33
CA LEU A 149 24.78 20.43 11.64
C LEU A 149 24.47 20.17 13.11
N VAL A 150 25.09 20.93 14.04
CA VAL A 150 24.81 20.78 15.46
C VAL A 150 23.35 21.11 15.77
N GLY A 151 22.82 22.22 15.24
CA GLY A 151 21.42 22.57 15.38
C GLY A 151 20.50 21.49 14.84
N THR A 152 20.75 21.02 13.60
CA THR A 152 19.96 19.95 12.95
C THR A 152 19.98 18.68 13.78
N LEU A 153 21.14 18.22 14.21
CA LEU A 153 21.27 16.99 15.00
C LEU A 153 20.57 17.10 16.34
N THR A 154 20.72 18.24 17.03
CA THR A 154 20.06 18.48 18.32
C THR A 154 18.54 18.44 18.18
N GLY A 155 17.98 19.17 17.21
CA GLY A 155 16.53 19.17 16.95
C GLY A 155 15.99 17.78 16.62
N LEU A 156 16.71 17.00 15.79
CA LEU A 156 16.32 15.63 15.44
C LEU A 156 16.49 14.65 16.59
N LEU A 157 17.56 14.74 17.37
CA LEU A 157 17.78 13.86 18.53
C LEU A 157 16.70 14.09 19.58
N LEU A 158 16.36 15.35 19.90
CA LEU A 158 15.25 15.64 20.80
C LEU A 158 13.91 15.13 20.26
N LEU A 159 13.66 15.24 18.95
CA LEU A 159 12.46 14.68 18.33
C LEU A 159 12.44 13.14 18.41
N ILE A 160 13.55 12.47 18.14
CA ILE A 160 13.68 11.01 18.25
C ILE A 160 13.41 10.56 19.68
N LEU A 161 13.97 11.23 20.67
CA LEU A 161 13.74 10.95 22.09
C LEU A 161 12.28 11.18 22.48
N ALA A 162 11.71 12.31 22.02
CA ALA A 162 10.30 12.62 22.26
C ALA A 162 9.36 11.56 21.65
N GLU A 163 9.61 11.16 20.41
CA GLU A 163 8.82 10.13 19.71
C GLU A 163 8.95 8.74 20.37
N ALA A 164 10.12 8.42 20.93
CA ALA A 164 10.35 7.13 21.56
C ALA A 164 9.71 7.00 22.94
N TRP A 165 9.69 8.10 23.74
CA TRP A 165 9.37 8.03 25.17
C TRP A 165 8.22 8.91 25.64
N ILE A 166 7.94 10.05 24.99
CA ILE A 166 6.89 10.96 25.45
C ILE A 166 5.54 10.48 24.91
N LEU A 167 4.56 10.30 25.79
CA LEU A 167 3.18 9.91 25.46
C LEU A 167 3.12 8.76 24.43
N PRO A 168 3.56 7.53 24.77
CA PRO A 168 3.68 6.44 23.82
C PRO A 168 2.35 6.14 23.11
N ASP A 169 2.44 5.86 21.81
CA ASP A 169 1.27 5.46 21.03
C ASP A 169 0.81 4.05 21.43
N PRO A 170 -0.50 3.76 21.39
CA PRO A 170 -1.01 2.41 21.62
C PRO A 170 -0.40 1.44 20.61
N ARG A 171 -0.11 0.22 21.07
CA ARG A 171 0.47 -0.83 20.22
C ARG A 171 -0.55 -1.25 19.16
N PRO A 172 -0.26 -1.09 17.86
CA PRO A 172 -1.14 -1.55 16.81
C PRO A 172 -1.09 -3.09 16.72
N VAL A 173 -2.19 -3.69 16.28
CA VAL A 173 -2.18 -5.10 15.89
C VAL A 173 -1.37 -5.21 14.60
N THR A 174 -0.27 -5.95 14.66
CA THR A 174 0.63 -6.14 13.52
C THR A 174 0.01 -6.99 12.41
N TYR A 175 0.53 -6.88 11.19
CA TYR A 175 0.09 -7.76 10.10
C TYR A 175 0.38 -9.25 10.41
N ALA A 176 1.51 -9.53 11.06
CA ALA A 176 1.86 -10.88 11.50
C ALA A 176 0.84 -11.45 12.50
N GLU A 177 0.37 -10.65 13.48
CA GLU A 177 -0.67 -11.06 14.42
C GLU A 177 -2.01 -11.33 13.72
N ARG A 178 -2.36 -10.55 12.71
CA ARG A 178 -3.56 -10.78 11.87
C ARG A 178 -3.44 -12.07 11.07
N ALA A 179 -2.29 -12.31 10.44
CA ALA A 179 -1.99 -13.54 9.70
C ALA A 179 -1.99 -14.76 10.63
N ALA A 180 -1.45 -14.64 11.83
CA ALA A 180 -1.51 -15.67 12.86
C ALA A 180 -2.96 -15.98 13.28
N GLY A 181 -3.80 -14.95 13.43
CA GLY A 181 -5.23 -15.10 13.68
C GLY A 181 -5.95 -15.87 12.57
N ALA A 182 -5.65 -15.55 11.32
CA ALA A 182 -6.19 -16.22 10.14
C ALA A 182 -5.72 -17.70 10.04
N ALA A 183 -4.45 -17.97 10.32
CA ALA A 183 -3.91 -19.33 10.39
C ALA A 183 -4.60 -20.16 11.51
N ALA A 184 -4.82 -19.56 12.68
CA ALA A 184 -5.57 -20.21 13.76
C ALA A 184 -7.03 -20.50 13.37
N GLU A 185 -7.70 -19.59 12.62
CA GLU A 185 -9.05 -19.86 12.13
C GLU A 185 -9.05 -20.97 11.08
N ALA A 186 -8.06 -21.01 10.19
CA ALA A 186 -7.89 -22.10 9.22
C ALA A 186 -7.71 -23.46 9.95
N ALA A 187 -6.95 -23.51 11.04
CA ALA A 187 -6.82 -24.69 11.87
C ALA A 187 -8.16 -25.14 12.48
N ARG A 188 -8.98 -24.20 12.97
CA ARG A 188 -10.32 -24.48 13.47
C ARG A 188 -11.26 -24.99 12.38
N CYS A 189 -11.22 -24.39 11.20
CA CYS A 189 -12.00 -24.88 10.06
C CYS A 189 -11.59 -26.29 9.65
N ALA A 190 -10.28 -26.58 9.56
CA ALA A 190 -9.79 -27.92 9.25
C ALA A 190 -10.21 -28.96 10.30
N ALA A 191 -10.18 -28.59 11.59
CA ALA A 191 -10.67 -29.45 12.68
C ALA A 191 -12.19 -29.75 12.55
N ALA A 192 -13.00 -28.73 12.27
CA ALA A 192 -14.44 -28.88 12.09
C ALA A 192 -14.78 -29.78 10.88
N LEU A 193 -14.06 -29.62 9.76
CA LEU A 193 -14.21 -30.45 8.57
C LEU A 193 -13.74 -31.90 8.78
N GLY A 194 -12.86 -32.14 9.75
CA GLY A 194 -12.41 -33.46 10.17
C GLY A 194 -13.43 -34.22 11.02
N GLN A 195 -14.46 -33.53 11.52
CA GLN A 195 -15.51 -34.13 12.40
C GLN A 195 -16.87 -34.13 11.69
N PRO A 196 -17.76 -35.08 12.00
CA PRO A 196 -19.12 -35.05 11.49
C PRO A 196 -19.85 -33.74 11.82
N PRO A 197 -20.61 -33.16 10.93
CA PRO A 197 -21.07 -33.66 9.60
C PRO A 197 -20.07 -33.37 8.43
N HIS A 198 -18.81 -33.05 8.68
CA HIS A 198 -17.74 -32.79 7.69
C HIS A 198 -18.01 -31.63 6.74
N VAL A 199 -18.81 -30.67 7.17
CA VAL A 199 -19.11 -29.40 6.51
C VAL A 199 -18.98 -28.27 7.53
N LEU A 200 -18.67 -27.07 7.06
CA LEU A 200 -18.58 -25.92 7.96
C LEU A 200 -19.97 -25.37 8.29
N ALA A 201 -20.28 -25.25 9.57
CA ALA A 201 -21.47 -24.54 10.03
C ALA A 201 -21.36 -23.04 9.66
N ALA A 202 -22.50 -22.38 9.41
CA ALA A 202 -22.56 -20.97 9.02
C ALA A 202 -21.73 -20.04 9.92
N PRO A 203 -21.76 -20.14 11.28
CA PRO A 203 -20.93 -19.29 12.14
C PRO A 203 -19.42 -19.50 11.94
N ALA A 204 -18.97 -20.71 11.60
CA ALA A 204 -17.55 -20.97 11.31
C ALA A 204 -17.16 -20.40 9.94
N ALA A 205 -18.03 -20.52 8.95
CA ALA A 205 -17.83 -19.90 7.63
C ALA A 205 -17.76 -18.36 7.72
N ASP A 206 -18.58 -17.74 8.58
CA ASP A 206 -18.58 -16.29 8.78
C ASP A 206 -17.32 -15.82 9.51
N ARG A 207 -16.83 -16.55 10.53
CA ARG A 207 -15.53 -16.25 11.15
C ARG A 207 -14.37 -16.37 10.15
N ALA A 208 -14.37 -17.39 9.33
CA ALA A 208 -13.36 -17.56 8.29
C ALA A 208 -13.40 -16.40 7.25
N ARG A 209 -14.62 -15.92 6.90
CA ARG A 209 -14.78 -14.72 6.05
C ARG A 209 -14.24 -13.48 6.73
N ALA A 210 -14.58 -13.24 7.99
CA ALA A 210 -14.09 -12.11 8.77
C ALA A 210 -12.55 -12.13 8.92
N ALA A 211 -11.94 -13.30 9.14
CA ALA A 211 -10.49 -13.46 9.19
C ALA A 211 -9.82 -13.16 7.83
N THR A 212 -10.46 -13.54 6.73
CA THR A 212 -10.02 -13.22 5.37
C THR A 212 -10.06 -11.70 5.12
N GLU A 213 -11.15 -11.03 5.50
CA GLU A 213 -11.32 -9.58 5.37
C GLU A 213 -10.33 -8.79 6.24
N ALA A 214 -10.00 -9.27 7.43
CA ALA A 214 -9.05 -8.63 8.33
C ALA A 214 -7.62 -8.54 7.74
N LEU A 215 -7.29 -9.38 6.77
CA LEU A 215 -6.01 -9.38 6.04
C LEU A 215 -6.00 -8.44 4.83
N ARG A 216 -7.15 -7.88 4.43
CA ARG A 216 -7.18 -6.91 3.31
C ARG A 216 -6.37 -5.67 3.68
N PRO A 217 -5.49 -5.19 2.81
CA PRO A 217 -4.67 -4.01 3.09
C PRO A 217 -5.47 -2.73 3.38
N SER A 218 -6.72 -2.65 2.90
CA SER A 218 -7.64 -1.56 3.25
C SER A 218 -8.03 -1.54 4.74
N HIS A 219 -7.99 -2.69 5.40
CA HIS A 219 -8.31 -2.84 6.83
C HIS A 219 -7.05 -2.86 7.72
N VAL A 220 -5.87 -2.74 7.12
CA VAL A 220 -4.58 -2.75 7.81
C VAL A 220 -4.01 -1.33 7.84
N PRO A 221 -3.56 -0.82 9.00
CA PRO A 221 -2.89 0.46 9.08
C PRO A 221 -1.69 0.52 8.13
N GLU A 222 -1.46 1.67 7.50
CA GLU A 222 -0.42 1.85 6.47
C GLU A 222 0.97 1.37 6.94
N ALA A 223 1.32 1.64 8.19
CA ALA A 223 2.59 1.24 8.79
C ALA A 223 2.81 -0.27 8.89
N GLU A 224 1.72 -1.03 8.97
CA GLU A 224 1.73 -2.48 9.16
C GLU A 224 1.54 -3.24 7.84
N ARG A 225 1.27 -2.55 6.73
CA ARG A 225 1.13 -3.18 5.42
C ARG A 225 2.47 -3.74 4.95
N PRO A 226 2.53 -5.02 4.54
CA PRO A 226 3.77 -5.62 4.02
C PRO A 226 4.01 -5.16 2.57
N ALA A 227 4.45 -3.91 2.38
CA ALA A 227 4.61 -3.27 1.07
C ALA A 227 6.07 -3.03 0.66
N GLY A 228 7.04 -3.37 1.51
CA GLY A 228 8.46 -3.18 1.22
C GLY A 228 9.03 -4.22 0.23
N PRO A 229 10.18 -3.91 -0.40
CA PRO A 229 10.83 -4.79 -1.37
C PRO A 229 11.63 -5.92 -0.72
N GLY A 230 11.83 -5.89 0.59
CA GLY A 230 12.63 -6.85 1.33
C GLY A 230 12.07 -8.27 1.32
N LEU A 231 12.94 -9.27 1.51
CA LEU A 231 12.58 -10.69 1.54
C LEU A 231 11.43 -10.96 2.54
N ARG A 232 11.59 -10.52 3.78
CA ARG A 232 10.60 -10.76 4.86
C ARG A 232 9.27 -10.08 4.59
N GLU A 233 9.27 -8.87 4.03
CA GLU A 233 8.03 -8.13 3.74
C GLU A 233 7.27 -8.76 2.57
N ARG A 234 7.99 -9.21 1.52
CA ARG A 234 7.38 -9.97 0.42
C ARG A 234 6.80 -11.31 0.90
N ALA A 235 7.55 -12.03 1.71
CA ALA A 235 7.08 -13.28 2.29
C ALA A 235 5.85 -13.06 3.20
N MET A 236 5.83 -12.00 3.99
CA MET A 236 4.68 -11.64 4.82
C MET A 236 3.44 -11.29 3.97
N ALA A 237 3.60 -10.60 2.84
CA ALA A 237 2.52 -10.36 1.89
C ALA A 237 1.97 -11.68 1.34
N HIS A 238 2.84 -12.61 0.96
CA HIS A 238 2.44 -13.94 0.49
C HIS A 238 1.82 -14.79 1.61
N THR A 239 2.26 -14.66 2.86
CA THR A 239 1.61 -15.30 4.02
C THR A 239 0.15 -14.86 4.14
N GLY A 240 -0.12 -13.58 3.98
CA GLY A 240 -1.50 -13.07 3.95
C GLY A 240 -2.32 -13.62 2.79
N LEU A 241 -1.74 -13.69 1.59
CA LEU A 241 -2.38 -14.28 0.41
C LEU A 241 -2.67 -15.77 0.63
N ALA A 242 -1.70 -16.53 1.08
CA ALA A 242 -1.84 -17.97 1.33
C ALA A 242 -2.86 -18.27 2.44
N ALA A 243 -2.91 -17.47 3.51
CA ALA A 243 -3.92 -17.59 4.57
C ALA A 243 -5.35 -17.34 4.03
N ARG A 244 -5.52 -16.30 3.19
CA ARG A 244 -6.81 -16.03 2.53
C ARG A 244 -7.20 -17.16 1.60
N THR A 245 -6.26 -17.69 0.83
CA THR A 245 -6.46 -18.85 -0.06
C THR A 245 -6.89 -20.08 0.74
N LEU A 246 -6.15 -20.43 1.80
CA LEU A 246 -6.47 -21.60 2.63
C LEU A 246 -7.87 -21.50 3.23
N LEU A 247 -8.23 -20.35 3.80
CA LEU A 247 -9.57 -20.11 4.35
C LEU A 247 -10.65 -20.21 3.27
N SER A 248 -10.41 -19.70 2.07
CA SER A 248 -11.33 -19.81 0.94
C SER A 248 -11.53 -21.27 0.52
N ARG A 249 -10.45 -22.04 0.38
CA ARG A 249 -10.51 -23.46 -0.01
C ARG A 249 -11.21 -24.32 1.06
N LEU A 250 -10.94 -24.08 2.35
CA LEU A 250 -11.64 -24.77 3.45
C LEU A 250 -13.15 -24.48 3.47
N ARG A 251 -13.54 -23.22 3.19
CA ARG A 251 -14.96 -22.85 3.12
C ARG A 251 -15.70 -23.49 1.96
N ASN A 252 -15.03 -23.66 0.84
CA ASN A 252 -15.61 -24.18 -0.40
C ASN A 252 -15.34 -25.68 -0.59
N LEU A 253 -14.87 -26.39 0.45
CA LEU A 253 -14.62 -27.81 0.37
C LEU A 253 -15.95 -28.58 0.12
N PRO A 254 -16.08 -29.38 -0.96
CA PRO A 254 -17.28 -30.13 -1.24
C PRO A 254 -17.70 -31.04 -0.09
N ALA A 255 -18.99 -31.18 0.15
CA ALA A 255 -19.53 -32.14 1.15
C ALA A 255 -19.09 -33.57 0.79
N PRO A 256 -19.01 -34.53 1.77
CA PRO A 256 -18.82 -35.93 1.47
C PRO A 256 -20.03 -36.48 0.69
N ALA A 257 -19.80 -37.58 -0.04
CA ALA A 257 -20.88 -38.28 -0.70
C ALA A 257 -21.98 -38.68 0.30
N ALA A 258 -23.23 -38.48 -0.09
CA ALA A 258 -24.37 -38.72 0.80
C ALA A 258 -24.40 -40.18 1.31
N GLY A 259 -24.57 -40.31 2.65
CA GLY A 259 -24.63 -41.61 3.32
C GLY A 259 -23.32 -42.38 3.44
N ARG A 260 -22.16 -41.74 3.15
CA ARG A 260 -20.85 -42.37 3.28
C ARG A 260 -19.89 -41.54 4.18
N GLU A 261 -19.09 -42.24 4.94
CA GLU A 261 -18.01 -41.61 5.70
C GLU A 261 -16.89 -41.14 4.78
N PRO A 262 -16.28 -39.98 5.06
CA PRO A 262 -15.09 -39.52 4.33
C PRO A 262 -13.96 -40.53 4.43
N ARG A 263 -13.17 -40.63 3.37
CA ARG A 263 -11.97 -41.48 3.38
C ARG A 263 -11.01 -41.09 4.47
N ARG A 264 -10.46 -42.09 5.16
CA ARG A 264 -9.48 -41.89 6.25
C ARG A 264 -8.28 -41.05 5.80
N ALA A 265 -7.77 -41.32 4.58
CA ALA A 265 -6.65 -40.54 4.01
C ALA A 265 -6.98 -39.04 3.87
N GLY A 266 -8.24 -38.68 3.57
CA GLY A 266 -8.68 -37.29 3.52
C GLY A 266 -8.80 -36.67 4.91
N LEU A 267 -9.24 -37.43 5.90
CA LEU A 267 -9.30 -36.97 7.31
C LEU A 267 -7.89 -36.78 7.90
N ASP A 268 -6.98 -37.73 7.62
CA ASP A 268 -5.57 -37.62 8.02
C ASP A 268 -4.92 -36.35 7.41
N LEU A 269 -5.23 -36.06 6.14
CA LEU A 269 -4.73 -34.85 5.47
C LEU A 269 -5.30 -33.58 6.11
N LEU A 270 -6.59 -33.54 6.47
CA LEU A 270 -7.17 -32.41 7.22
C LEU A 270 -6.54 -32.25 8.61
N GLY A 271 -6.19 -33.35 9.26
CA GLY A 271 -5.45 -33.37 10.51
C GLY A 271 -4.09 -32.69 10.35
N ALA A 272 -3.32 -33.06 9.32
CA ALA A 272 -2.03 -32.45 9.03
C ALA A 272 -2.13 -30.95 8.64
N VAL A 273 -3.17 -30.57 7.89
CA VAL A 273 -3.46 -29.16 7.58
C VAL A 273 -3.75 -28.37 8.86
N ARG A 274 -4.53 -28.93 9.79
CA ARG A 274 -4.81 -28.33 11.10
C ARG A 274 -3.50 -28.08 11.88
N GLU A 275 -2.65 -29.10 11.95
CA GLU A 275 -1.37 -29.02 12.68
C GLU A 275 -0.42 -28.00 12.04
N SER A 276 -0.29 -28.01 10.72
CA SER A 276 0.50 -27.04 9.97
C SER A 276 0.01 -25.60 10.20
N ALA A 277 -1.30 -25.37 10.12
CA ALA A 277 -1.89 -24.05 10.34
C ALA A 277 -1.74 -23.59 11.81
N THR A 278 -1.88 -24.49 12.78
CA THR A 278 -1.63 -24.20 14.21
C THR A 278 -0.18 -23.81 14.43
N GLY A 279 0.77 -24.62 13.90
CA GLY A 279 2.20 -24.34 13.98
C GLY A 279 2.58 -23.03 13.32
N THR A 280 1.96 -22.71 12.18
CA THR A 280 2.16 -21.41 11.50
C THR A 280 1.65 -20.24 12.32
N SER A 281 0.49 -20.39 12.98
CA SER A 281 -0.03 -19.36 13.89
C SER A 281 0.94 -19.08 15.06
N THR A 282 1.52 -20.12 15.64
CA THR A 282 2.50 -20.01 16.73
C THR A 282 3.81 -19.36 16.23
N LEU A 283 4.31 -19.79 15.07
CA LEU A 283 5.49 -19.20 14.45
C LEU A 283 5.34 -17.69 14.24
N LEU A 284 4.19 -17.26 13.70
CA LEU A 284 3.92 -15.85 13.43
C LEU A 284 3.75 -15.00 14.70
N ARG A 285 3.28 -15.58 15.82
CA ARG A 285 3.13 -14.89 17.10
C ARG A 285 4.42 -14.82 17.90
N ASP A 286 5.09 -15.96 18.02
CA ASP A 286 6.18 -16.15 18.97
C ASP A 286 7.55 -16.10 18.31
N GLY A 287 7.62 -16.14 16.98
CA GLY A 287 8.86 -16.19 16.21
C GLY A 287 9.64 -17.51 16.38
N ARG A 288 9.02 -18.53 16.97
CA ARG A 288 9.65 -19.83 17.20
C ARG A 288 9.18 -20.84 16.17
N PRO A 289 10.11 -21.58 15.54
CA PRO A 289 9.72 -22.66 14.64
C PRO A 289 8.89 -23.69 15.41
N PRO A 290 7.78 -24.16 14.84
CA PRO A 290 6.95 -25.17 15.49
C PRO A 290 7.66 -26.51 15.47
N ALA A 291 7.37 -27.35 16.44
CA ALA A 291 7.90 -28.72 16.56
C ALA A 291 7.39 -29.68 15.47
N THR A 292 6.32 -29.29 14.73
CA THR A 292 5.71 -30.13 13.67
C THR A 292 6.48 -29.99 12.36
N ASP A 293 6.90 -31.11 11.81
CA ASP A 293 7.60 -31.21 10.54
C ASP A 293 6.63 -30.96 9.36
N SER A 294 7.03 -30.08 8.41
CA SER A 294 6.31 -29.88 7.14
C SER A 294 6.27 -31.13 6.26
N ALA A 295 7.24 -32.03 6.44
CA ALA A 295 7.35 -33.27 5.70
C ALA A 295 6.15 -34.21 5.86
N GLU A 296 5.47 -34.19 7.02
CA GLU A 296 4.29 -35.03 7.23
C GLU A 296 3.11 -34.57 6.35
N LEU A 297 2.84 -33.28 6.28
CA LEU A 297 1.82 -32.72 5.39
C LEU A 297 2.09 -33.08 3.92
N LEU A 298 3.36 -32.97 3.48
CA LEU A 298 3.78 -33.32 2.12
C LEU A 298 3.64 -34.84 1.84
N ARG A 299 4.01 -35.69 2.82
CA ARG A 299 3.84 -37.15 2.71
C ARG A 299 2.37 -37.55 2.58
N LEU A 300 1.51 -37.02 3.44
CA LEU A 300 0.05 -37.31 3.39
C LEU A 300 -0.60 -36.74 2.14
N ARG A 301 -0.16 -35.57 1.67
CA ARG A 301 -0.59 -35.02 0.39
C ARG A 301 -0.21 -35.96 -0.77
N ALA A 302 1.05 -36.41 -0.84
CA ALA A 302 1.52 -37.30 -1.87
C ALA A 302 0.80 -38.65 -1.82
N ARG A 303 0.57 -39.20 -0.63
CA ARG A 303 -0.21 -40.43 -0.44
C ARG A 303 -1.65 -40.27 -0.94
N ASN A 304 -2.30 -39.15 -0.59
CA ASN A 304 -3.69 -38.89 -1.05
C ASN A 304 -3.74 -38.72 -2.57
N ALA A 305 -2.74 -38.12 -3.21
CA ALA A 305 -2.69 -37.99 -4.66
C ALA A 305 -2.52 -39.34 -5.40
N ARG A 306 -1.74 -40.27 -4.83
CA ARG A 306 -1.45 -41.59 -5.44
C ARG A 306 -2.57 -42.61 -5.33
N THR A 307 -3.51 -42.42 -4.42
CA THR A 307 -4.59 -43.37 -4.15
C THR A 307 -5.94 -42.75 -4.56
N PRO A 308 -6.38 -42.88 -5.83
CA PRO A 308 -7.63 -42.28 -6.28
C PRO A 308 -8.85 -42.84 -5.55
N ALA A 309 -9.85 -42.00 -5.32
CA ALA A 309 -11.10 -42.43 -4.75
C ALA A 309 -11.91 -43.22 -5.80
N GLU A 310 -12.77 -44.13 -5.35
CA GLU A 310 -13.56 -44.97 -6.24
C GLU A 310 -14.73 -44.21 -6.91
N LEU A 311 -15.40 -43.34 -6.13
CA LEU A 311 -16.57 -42.62 -6.58
C LEU A 311 -16.23 -41.22 -7.11
N PRO A 312 -16.95 -40.73 -8.14
CA PRO A 312 -16.74 -39.41 -8.71
C PRO A 312 -16.80 -38.27 -7.67
N GLU A 313 -17.82 -38.24 -6.81
CA GLU A 313 -17.98 -37.24 -5.74
C GLU A 313 -16.83 -37.27 -4.74
N SER A 314 -16.35 -38.47 -4.41
CA SER A 314 -15.18 -38.64 -3.52
C SER A 314 -13.89 -38.21 -4.20
N ARG A 315 -13.75 -38.39 -5.53
CA ARG A 315 -12.62 -37.88 -6.34
C ARG A 315 -12.62 -36.36 -6.38
N ARG A 316 -13.80 -35.73 -6.54
CA ARG A 316 -13.96 -34.29 -6.51
C ARG A 316 -13.51 -33.70 -5.14
N ARG A 317 -14.00 -34.29 -4.03
CA ARG A 317 -13.55 -33.87 -2.69
C ARG A 317 -12.06 -34.13 -2.49
N GLN A 318 -11.51 -35.21 -2.99
CA GLN A 318 -10.10 -35.52 -2.95
C GLN A 318 -9.26 -34.44 -3.67
N ALA A 319 -9.65 -34.04 -4.87
CA ALA A 319 -8.98 -32.98 -5.62
C ALA A 319 -9.02 -31.64 -4.87
N ALA A 320 -10.17 -31.27 -4.29
CA ALA A 320 -10.29 -30.08 -3.46
C ALA A 320 -9.42 -30.14 -2.19
N LEU A 321 -9.30 -31.31 -1.56
CA LEU A 321 -8.40 -31.52 -0.40
C LEU A 321 -6.92 -31.34 -0.77
N LEU A 322 -6.51 -31.72 -1.97
CA LEU A 322 -5.14 -31.47 -2.45
C LEU A 322 -4.91 -29.96 -2.62
N GLU A 323 -5.89 -29.17 -3.05
CA GLU A 323 -5.78 -27.71 -3.08
C GLU A 323 -5.66 -27.09 -1.68
N VAL A 324 -6.43 -27.61 -0.70
CA VAL A 324 -6.32 -27.19 0.69
C VAL A 324 -4.91 -27.46 1.23
N ALA A 325 -4.35 -28.65 0.94
CA ALA A 325 -2.99 -29.01 1.36
C ALA A 325 -1.94 -28.10 0.72
N ASP A 326 -2.05 -27.81 -0.58
CA ASP A 326 -1.15 -26.89 -1.28
C ASP A 326 -1.18 -25.47 -0.70
N ALA A 327 -2.37 -24.98 -0.36
CA ALA A 327 -2.54 -23.68 0.29
C ALA A 327 -1.93 -23.67 1.71
N ALA A 328 -2.04 -24.78 2.45
CA ALA A 328 -1.43 -24.92 3.78
C ALA A 328 0.10 -24.96 3.70
N VAL A 329 0.67 -25.66 2.72
CA VAL A 329 2.13 -25.66 2.44
C VAL A 329 2.59 -24.25 2.07
N ALA A 330 1.90 -23.57 1.17
CA ALA A 330 2.26 -22.21 0.78
C ALA A 330 2.20 -21.23 1.98
N LEU A 331 1.18 -21.35 2.84
CA LEU A 331 1.05 -20.55 4.05
C LEU A 331 2.22 -20.81 5.01
N ARG A 332 2.56 -22.06 5.24
CA ARG A 332 3.65 -22.45 6.14
C ARG A 332 5.00 -21.93 5.62
N THR A 333 5.35 -22.24 4.38
CA THR A 333 6.62 -21.85 3.77
C THR A 333 6.78 -20.32 3.72
N SER A 334 5.73 -19.59 3.31
CA SER A 334 5.81 -18.13 3.28
C SER A 334 5.97 -17.52 4.67
N ALA A 335 5.35 -18.10 5.70
CA ALA A 335 5.49 -17.66 7.09
C ALA A 335 6.91 -17.94 7.64
N GLU A 336 7.50 -19.09 7.34
CA GLU A 336 8.89 -19.43 7.69
C GLU A 336 9.86 -18.41 7.06
N ILE A 337 9.72 -18.14 5.76
CA ILE A 337 10.54 -17.13 5.08
C ILE A 337 10.33 -15.74 5.71
N ALA A 338 9.11 -15.38 6.09
CA ALA A 338 8.81 -14.08 6.70
C ALA A 338 9.46 -13.91 8.08
N VAL A 339 9.50 -14.96 8.89
CA VAL A 339 10.05 -14.94 10.25
C VAL A 339 11.55 -15.17 10.25
N GLU A 340 12.04 -16.23 9.60
CA GLU A 340 13.43 -16.65 9.62
C GLU A 340 14.28 -15.92 8.55
N GLY A 341 13.63 -15.44 7.49
CA GLY A 341 14.32 -14.75 6.40
C GLY A 341 15.18 -15.72 5.60
N ARG A 342 16.49 -15.48 5.58
CA ARG A 342 17.46 -16.33 4.88
C ARG A 342 17.81 -17.62 5.61
N GLY A 343 17.42 -17.73 6.86
CA GLY A 343 17.55 -18.98 7.63
C GLY A 343 16.51 -20.03 7.26
N ALA A 344 15.44 -19.65 6.59
CA ALA A 344 14.45 -20.58 6.07
C ALA A 344 15.05 -21.41 4.93
N HIS A 345 14.83 -22.72 4.97
CA HIS A 345 15.28 -23.67 3.97
C HIS A 345 14.08 -24.32 3.27
N PRO A 346 13.39 -23.58 2.39
CA PRO A 346 12.26 -24.13 1.67
C PRO A 346 12.72 -25.25 0.70
N ASP A 347 11.89 -26.27 0.52
CA ASP A 347 12.09 -27.29 -0.48
C ASP A 347 12.24 -26.69 -1.88
N ALA A 348 12.86 -27.43 -2.83
CA ALA A 348 13.15 -26.94 -4.17
C ALA A 348 11.89 -26.42 -4.89
N ASP A 349 10.78 -27.16 -4.81
CA ASP A 349 9.48 -26.76 -5.40
C ASP A 349 8.92 -25.48 -4.76
N ALA A 350 9.09 -25.33 -3.44
CA ALA A 350 8.68 -24.13 -2.72
C ALA A 350 9.61 -22.94 -3.05
N ALA A 351 10.91 -23.18 -3.27
CA ALA A 351 11.84 -22.14 -3.67
C ALA A 351 11.54 -21.60 -5.08
N ASP A 352 11.01 -22.42 -5.99
CA ASP A 352 10.58 -21.95 -7.31
C ASP A 352 9.29 -21.14 -7.27
N ARG A 353 8.38 -21.47 -6.36
CA ARG A 353 7.16 -20.67 -6.10
C ARG A 353 7.49 -19.28 -5.56
N PHE A 354 8.53 -19.15 -4.73
CA PHE A 354 8.95 -17.91 -4.08
C PHE A 354 10.29 -17.42 -4.64
N TRP A 355 10.34 -17.07 -5.92
CA TRP A 355 11.52 -16.65 -6.68
C TRP A 355 12.47 -15.69 -5.95
N TYR A 356 11.92 -14.84 -5.07
CA TYR A 356 12.68 -13.84 -4.31
C TYR A 356 13.57 -14.43 -3.21
N VAL A 357 13.36 -15.69 -2.82
CA VAL A 357 14.15 -16.35 -1.78
C VAL A 357 15.63 -16.47 -2.19
N ARG A 358 15.86 -16.78 -3.47
CA ARG A 358 17.21 -16.93 -4.05
C ARG A 358 17.91 -15.59 -4.34
N GLN A 359 17.21 -14.44 -4.16
CA GLN A 359 17.76 -13.13 -4.49
C GLN A 359 18.43 -12.45 -3.29
N SER A 360 19.54 -11.73 -3.56
CA SER A 360 20.18 -10.88 -2.55
C SER A 360 19.32 -9.65 -2.23
N ALA A 361 19.43 -9.11 -1.02
CA ALA A 361 18.64 -7.91 -0.64
C ALA A 361 18.91 -6.71 -1.58
N PRO A 362 20.16 -6.37 -1.94
CA PRO A 362 20.40 -5.28 -2.91
C PRO A 362 19.73 -5.52 -4.25
N ARG A 363 19.71 -6.78 -4.72
CA ARG A 363 19.10 -7.13 -6.00
C ARG A 363 17.57 -6.99 -5.96
N LEU A 364 16.93 -7.38 -4.86
CA LEU A 364 15.48 -7.16 -4.66
C LEU A 364 15.12 -5.67 -4.66
N TRP A 365 15.93 -4.84 -4.00
CA TRP A 365 15.77 -3.39 -4.03
C TRP A 365 15.98 -2.82 -5.42
N TRP A 366 17.04 -3.26 -6.11
CA TRP A 366 17.33 -2.84 -7.48
C TRP A 366 16.21 -3.21 -8.44
N HIS A 367 15.72 -4.45 -8.39
CA HIS A 367 14.57 -4.88 -9.19
C HIS A 367 13.35 -3.99 -8.97
N ARG A 368 13.08 -3.63 -7.71
CA ARG A 368 11.98 -2.72 -7.38
C ARG A 368 12.18 -1.34 -8.01
N LEU A 369 13.35 -0.74 -7.80
CA LEU A 369 13.65 0.58 -8.33
C LEU A 369 13.68 0.58 -9.87
N ALA A 370 14.35 -0.40 -10.48
CA ALA A 370 14.43 -0.55 -11.93
C ALA A 370 13.04 -0.72 -12.59
N ALA A 371 12.13 -1.44 -11.96
CA ALA A 371 10.77 -1.59 -12.44
C ALA A 371 10.00 -0.25 -12.51
N HIS A 372 10.43 0.74 -11.71
CA HIS A 372 9.81 2.07 -11.65
C HIS A 372 10.55 3.16 -12.42
N THR A 373 11.66 2.87 -13.13
CA THR A 373 12.41 3.86 -13.91
C THR A 373 11.76 4.22 -15.26
N GLY A 374 10.71 3.52 -15.66
CA GLY A 374 10.03 3.77 -16.93
C GLY A 374 9.11 5.00 -16.88
N PRO A 375 8.89 5.69 -18.03
CA PRO A 375 8.04 6.88 -18.13
C PRO A 375 6.56 6.59 -17.83
N ARG A 376 6.17 5.33 -17.71
CA ARG A 376 4.82 4.89 -17.31
C ARG A 376 4.64 4.79 -15.79
N SER A 377 5.73 4.78 -15.02
CA SER A 377 5.67 4.71 -13.57
C SER A 377 5.24 6.04 -12.96
N VAL A 378 4.23 6.02 -12.10
CA VAL A 378 3.76 7.20 -11.37
C VAL A 378 4.85 7.73 -10.44
N HIS A 379 5.67 6.86 -9.82
CA HIS A 379 6.81 7.30 -9.00
C HIS A 379 7.83 8.09 -9.83
N PHE A 380 8.18 7.61 -11.03
CA PHE A 380 9.09 8.31 -11.93
C PHE A 380 8.51 9.66 -12.38
N GLN A 381 7.26 9.65 -12.84
CA GLN A 381 6.55 10.87 -13.26
C GLN A 381 6.47 11.90 -12.14
N ASN A 382 6.12 11.47 -10.93
CA ASN A 382 6.07 12.34 -9.77
C ASN A 382 7.45 12.89 -9.38
N ALA A 383 8.49 12.06 -9.46
CA ALA A 383 9.86 12.49 -9.18
C ALA A 383 10.35 13.52 -10.19
N VAL A 384 10.11 13.32 -11.49
CA VAL A 384 10.42 14.30 -12.54
C VAL A 384 9.66 15.60 -12.30
N ARG A 385 8.36 15.52 -12.02
CA ARG A 385 7.51 16.68 -11.74
C ARG A 385 8.03 17.51 -10.57
N ILE A 386 8.34 16.86 -9.45
CA ILE A 386 8.88 17.54 -8.26
C ILE A 386 10.26 18.14 -8.57
N ALA A 387 11.12 17.42 -9.25
CA ALA A 387 12.45 17.90 -9.66
C ALA A 387 12.37 19.16 -10.51
N VAL A 388 11.51 19.15 -11.53
CA VAL A 388 11.30 20.30 -12.43
C VAL A 388 10.69 21.47 -11.66
N ALA A 389 9.66 21.23 -10.85
CA ALA A 389 9.01 22.28 -10.06
C ALA A 389 9.97 22.94 -9.06
N LEU A 390 10.82 22.14 -8.38
CA LEU A 390 11.84 22.67 -7.49
C LEU A 390 12.94 23.43 -8.23
N ALA A 391 13.39 22.94 -9.38
CA ALA A 391 14.38 23.63 -10.22
C ALA A 391 13.85 24.97 -10.72
N VAL A 392 12.62 25.02 -11.22
CA VAL A 392 11.96 26.27 -11.65
C VAL A 392 11.80 27.22 -10.48
N ALA A 393 11.29 26.76 -9.33
CA ALA A 393 11.12 27.59 -8.13
C ALA A 393 12.47 28.15 -7.65
N ARG A 394 13.55 27.35 -7.68
CA ARG A 394 14.90 27.80 -7.32
C ARG A 394 15.48 28.80 -8.31
N THR A 395 15.16 28.63 -9.61
CA THR A 395 15.57 29.59 -10.65
C THR A 395 14.88 30.93 -10.45
N VAL A 396 13.57 30.95 -10.26
CA VAL A 396 12.79 32.17 -10.00
C VAL A 396 13.30 32.88 -8.74
N ALA A 397 13.50 32.11 -7.64
CA ALA A 397 14.06 32.66 -6.42
C ALA A 397 15.49 33.21 -6.56
N GLY A 398 16.24 32.75 -7.56
CA GLY A 398 17.62 33.21 -7.83
C GLY A 398 17.71 34.42 -8.76
N LEU A 399 16.70 34.64 -9.61
CA LEU A 399 16.66 35.77 -10.57
C LEU A 399 16.25 37.08 -9.88
N ASP A 400 15.28 37.03 -8.99
CA ASP A 400 14.67 38.22 -8.39
C ASP A 400 15.30 38.63 -7.04
N SER A 401 16.38 37.97 -6.61
CA SER A 401 16.98 38.18 -5.27
C SER A 401 15.94 38.21 -4.14
N LEU A 402 14.86 37.41 -4.30
CA LEU A 402 13.76 37.32 -3.33
C LEU A 402 14.32 36.90 -1.96
N PRO A 403 14.17 37.73 -0.92
CA PRO A 403 14.84 37.52 0.38
C PRO A 403 14.46 36.17 1.03
N HIS A 404 13.38 35.55 0.60
CA HIS A 404 12.78 34.38 1.25
C HIS A 404 12.27 33.31 0.26
N GLY A 405 12.82 33.18 -0.95
CA GLY A 405 12.40 32.21 -1.98
C GLY A 405 12.36 30.73 -1.55
N PHE A 406 12.95 30.41 -0.42
CA PHE A 406 12.81 29.15 0.32
C PHE A 406 11.34 28.75 0.54
N TRP A 407 10.45 29.71 0.81
CA TRP A 407 9.05 29.45 1.09
C TRP A 407 8.27 29.04 -0.16
N ALA A 408 8.64 29.57 -1.32
CA ALA A 408 8.03 29.15 -2.58
C ALA A 408 8.29 27.65 -2.86
N MET A 409 9.50 27.17 -2.57
CA MET A 409 9.83 25.75 -2.70
C MET A 409 9.11 24.89 -1.67
N LEU A 410 8.96 25.37 -0.43
CA LEU A 410 8.17 24.68 0.58
C LEU A 410 6.69 24.57 0.13
N ALA A 411 6.14 25.63 -0.48
CA ALA A 411 4.80 25.59 -1.07
C ALA A 411 4.70 24.53 -2.19
N VAL A 412 5.69 24.46 -3.09
CA VAL A 412 5.73 23.42 -4.13
C VAL A 412 5.64 22.02 -3.52
N ILE A 413 6.48 21.70 -2.52
CA ILE A 413 6.49 20.37 -1.89
C ILE A 413 5.18 20.08 -1.15
N SER A 414 4.66 21.05 -0.41
CA SER A 414 3.50 20.85 0.46
C SER A 414 2.17 20.80 -0.31
N LEU A 415 2.07 21.46 -1.46
CA LEU A 415 0.82 21.64 -2.20
C LEU A 415 0.70 20.74 -3.43
N THR A 416 1.81 20.26 -4.00
CA THR A 416 1.77 19.36 -5.16
C THR A 416 1.19 18.00 -4.75
N ARG A 417 0.14 17.56 -5.48
CA ARG A 417 -0.53 16.25 -5.30
C ARG A 417 -0.37 15.40 -6.55
N THR A 418 -0.66 14.11 -6.44
CA THR A 418 -0.55 13.15 -7.55
C THR A 418 -1.53 13.43 -8.70
N THR A 419 -2.67 14.09 -8.44
CA THR A 419 -3.65 14.47 -9.47
C THR A 419 -3.86 15.98 -9.54
N ALA A 420 -4.16 16.50 -10.75
CA ALA A 420 -4.38 17.93 -10.99
C ALA A 420 -5.60 18.48 -10.21
N VAL A 421 -6.68 17.71 -10.12
CA VAL A 421 -7.91 18.11 -9.40
C VAL A 421 -7.61 18.28 -7.90
N GLN A 422 -6.96 17.30 -7.30
CA GLN A 422 -6.56 17.37 -5.88
C GLN A 422 -5.57 18.52 -5.63
N THR A 423 -4.67 18.79 -6.57
CA THR A 423 -3.73 19.91 -6.47
C THR A 423 -4.50 21.22 -6.44
N ARG A 424 -5.48 21.44 -7.34
CA ARG A 424 -6.28 22.68 -7.39
C ARG A 424 -7.07 22.93 -6.09
N GLU A 425 -7.75 21.92 -5.57
CA GLU A 425 -8.47 22.02 -4.29
C GLU A 425 -7.55 22.32 -3.12
N THR A 426 -6.41 21.63 -3.07
CA THR A 426 -5.37 21.83 -2.05
C THR A 426 -4.79 23.24 -2.11
N VAL A 427 -4.46 23.74 -3.31
CA VAL A 427 -3.92 25.09 -3.52
C VAL A 427 -4.94 26.15 -3.12
N ARG A 428 -6.21 26.04 -3.55
CA ARG A 428 -7.27 26.99 -3.15
C ARG A 428 -7.39 27.07 -1.62
N SER A 429 -7.48 25.93 -0.96
CA SER A 429 -7.58 25.86 0.50
C SER A 429 -6.34 26.45 1.18
N ALA A 430 -5.14 26.18 0.64
CA ALA A 430 -3.88 26.68 1.18
C ALA A 430 -3.74 28.19 1.02
N LEU A 431 -4.10 28.75 -0.14
CA LEU A 431 -4.04 30.22 -0.38
C LEU A 431 -4.98 30.97 0.57
N ILE A 432 -6.23 30.49 0.72
CA ILE A 432 -7.17 31.07 1.69
C ILE A 432 -6.59 31.01 3.10
N GLY A 433 -6.07 29.83 3.50
CA GLY A 433 -5.45 29.65 4.81
C GLY A 433 -4.25 30.57 5.03
N THR A 434 -3.34 30.68 4.05
CA THR A 434 -2.18 31.55 4.13
C THR A 434 -2.58 33.03 4.25
N CYS A 435 -3.60 33.47 3.48
CA CYS A 435 -4.12 34.82 3.56
C CYS A 435 -4.67 35.15 4.98
N VAL A 436 -5.51 34.26 5.52
CA VAL A 436 -6.02 34.40 6.89
C VAL A 436 -4.88 34.38 7.91
N GLY A 437 -3.91 33.48 7.76
CA GLY A 437 -2.75 33.38 8.63
C GLY A 437 -1.83 34.62 8.55
N ALA A 438 -1.65 35.19 7.37
CA ALA A 438 -0.86 36.42 7.17
C ALA A 438 -1.54 37.63 7.81
N LEU A 439 -2.87 37.75 7.67
CA LEU A 439 -3.64 38.82 8.36
C LEU A 439 -3.55 38.68 9.88
N ALA A 440 -3.72 37.46 10.40
CA ALA A 440 -3.57 37.19 11.83
C ALA A 440 -2.13 37.50 12.32
N ALA A 441 -1.12 37.09 11.55
CA ALA A 441 0.28 37.38 11.85
C ALA A 441 0.55 38.88 11.87
N GLY A 442 0.10 39.63 10.83
CA GLY A 442 0.24 41.09 10.78
C GLY A 442 -0.42 41.78 11.98
N THR A 443 -1.61 41.32 12.38
CA THR A 443 -2.31 41.82 13.55
C THR A 443 -1.52 41.59 14.85
N VAL A 444 -1.05 40.33 15.03
CA VAL A 444 -0.25 39.98 16.24
C VAL A 444 1.05 40.80 16.29
N LEU A 445 1.75 40.92 15.16
CA LEU A 445 2.99 41.70 15.09
C LEU A 445 2.77 43.19 15.34
N ALA A 446 1.63 43.75 14.83
CA ALA A 446 1.29 45.16 15.06
C ALA A 446 0.91 45.46 16.53
N LEU A 447 0.24 44.48 17.20
CA LEU A 447 -0.16 44.65 18.61
C LEU A 447 0.98 44.39 19.59
N ALA A 448 1.78 43.35 19.34
CA ALA A 448 2.85 42.94 20.24
C ALA A 448 4.16 43.74 20.06
N ARG A 449 4.30 44.45 18.94
CA ARG A 449 5.48 45.27 18.63
C ARG A 449 6.82 44.51 18.85
N GLU A 450 7.74 45.02 19.63
CA GLU A 450 9.08 44.45 19.86
C GLU A 450 9.17 43.56 21.12
N GLU A 451 8.04 43.14 21.69
CA GLU A 451 8.00 42.32 22.89
C GLU A 451 8.40 40.87 22.63
N THR A 452 9.71 40.59 22.56
CA THR A 452 10.25 39.25 22.27
C THR A 452 9.81 38.20 23.30
N THR A 453 9.57 38.58 24.55
CA THR A 453 9.05 37.67 25.60
C THR A 453 7.68 37.15 25.29
N LEU A 454 6.78 37.97 24.72
CA LEU A 454 5.44 37.54 24.32
C LEU A 454 5.52 36.53 23.22
N TYR A 455 6.36 36.74 22.21
CA TYR A 455 6.58 35.80 21.12
C TYR A 455 7.09 34.44 21.61
N ALA A 456 8.03 34.43 22.57
CA ALA A 456 8.56 33.21 23.16
C ALA A 456 7.47 32.44 23.93
N ILE A 457 6.62 33.10 24.68
CA ILE A 457 5.51 32.46 25.44
C ILE A 457 4.46 31.89 24.49
N VAL A 458 4.10 32.62 23.42
CA VAL A 458 3.03 32.24 22.50
C VAL A 458 3.44 31.11 21.55
N LEU A 459 4.73 30.98 21.24
CA LEU A 459 5.22 30.02 20.24
C LEU A 459 4.85 28.58 20.57
N ALA A 460 5.06 28.10 21.78
CA ALA A 460 4.80 26.71 22.16
C ALA A 460 3.31 26.32 22.11
N PRO A 461 2.36 27.12 22.69
CA PRO A 461 0.92 26.88 22.53
C PRO A 461 0.47 26.91 21.08
N LEU A 462 0.99 27.84 20.29
CA LEU A 462 0.66 27.97 18.88
C LEU A 462 1.15 26.78 18.06
N MET A 463 2.36 26.30 18.31
CA MET A 463 2.87 25.07 17.67
C MET A 463 2.03 23.85 18.04
N LEU A 464 1.66 23.71 19.32
CA LEU A 464 0.77 22.64 19.76
C LEU A 464 -0.57 22.68 19.02
N LEU A 465 -1.15 23.86 18.89
CA LEU A 465 -2.40 24.05 18.15
C LEU A 465 -2.22 23.71 16.66
N THR A 466 -1.12 24.18 16.05
CA THR A 466 -0.82 23.96 14.62
C THR A 466 -0.71 22.47 14.29
N PHE A 467 0.06 21.73 15.06
CA PHE A 467 0.29 20.31 14.81
C PHE A 467 -0.85 19.41 15.28
N THR A 468 -1.78 19.93 16.10
CA THR A 468 -3.02 19.21 16.47
C THR A 468 -4.12 19.44 15.43
N LEU A 469 -4.41 20.70 15.10
CA LEU A 469 -5.54 21.05 14.20
C LEU A 469 -5.21 20.87 12.73
N GLY A 470 -3.98 21.13 12.30
CA GLY A 470 -3.58 21.02 10.91
C GLY A 470 -3.89 19.65 10.29
N PRO A 471 -3.45 18.54 10.86
CA PRO A 471 -3.76 17.20 10.35
C PRO A 471 -5.25 16.84 10.38
N VAL A 472 -6.01 17.36 11.36
CA VAL A 472 -7.42 17.03 11.57
C VAL A 472 -8.35 17.88 10.70
N ARG A 473 -8.10 19.19 10.61
CA ARG A 473 -8.96 20.16 9.91
C ARG A 473 -8.57 20.37 8.44
N GLY A 474 -7.39 19.90 8.03
CA GLY A 474 -6.93 19.94 6.65
C GLY A 474 -5.97 21.08 6.33
N VAL A 475 -5.61 21.18 5.02
CA VAL A 475 -4.48 21.98 4.54
C VAL A 475 -4.65 23.48 4.79
N GLY A 476 -5.87 24.01 4.67
CA GLY A 476 -6.14 25.44 4.90
C GLY A 476 -5.80 25.88 6.34
N TRP A 477 -6.26 25.14 7.33
CA TRP A 477 -5.95 25.39 8.74
C TRP A 477 -4.45 25.18 9.03
N ALA A 478 -3.86 24.15 8.46
CA ALA A 478 -2.43 23.90 8.59
C ALA A 478 -1.59 25.08 8.08
N GLN A 479 -1.94 25.65 6.92
CA GLN A 479 -1.24 26.79 6.33
C GLN A 479 -1.47 28.08 7.12
N ALA A 480 -2.70 28.36 7.58
CA ALA A 480 -2.98 29.53 8.39
C ALA A 480 -2.15 29.55 9.67
N LEU A 481 -2.20 28.48 10.45
CA LEU A 481 -1.50 28.37 11.72
C LEU A 481 0.02 28.32 11.54
N PHE A 482 0.49 27.61 10.50
CA PHE A 482 1.92 27.53 10.20
C PHE A 482 2.51 28.89 9.77
N THR A 483 1.74 29.69 9.01
CA THR A 483 2.14 31.07 8.67
C THR A 483 2.32 31.92 9.92
N LEU A 484 1.42 31.80 10.87
CA LEU A 484 1.52 32.52 12.16
C LEU A 484 2.72 32.03 13.00
N VAL A 485 2.97 30.70 13.07
CA VAL A 485 4.17 30.14 13.73
C VAL A 485 5.45 30.71 13.14
N VAL A 486 5.56 30.72 11.82
CA VAL A 486 6.71 31.24 11.10
C VAL A 486 6.93 32.72 11.42
N ALA A 487 5.87 33.53 11.38
CA ALA A 487 5.96 34.95 11.69
C ALA A 487 6.50 35.19 13.13
N ILE A 488 6.00 34.43 14.11
CA ILE A 488 6.45 34.52 15.51
C ILE A 488 7.89 34.03 15.70
N VAL A 489 8.32 33.00 14.97
CA VAL A 489 9.72 32.51 14.99
C VAL A 489 10.66 33.58 14.45
N PHE A 490 10.34 34.16 13.28
CA PHE A 490 11.19 35.16 12.66
C PHE A 490 11.20 36.49 13.43
N ALA A 491 10.07 36.84 14.09
CA ALA A 491 10.04 38.01 14.99
C ALA A 491 11.02 37.93 16.16
N GLN A 492 11.44 36.72 16.52
CA GLN A 492 12.49 36.51 17.55
C GLN A 492 13.91 36.51 16.98
N LEU A 493 14.08 36.35 15.67
CA LEU A 493 15.38 36.22 15.00
C LEU A 493 15.86 37.53 14.35
N SER A 494 14.94 38.39 13.95
CA SER A 494 15.23 39.64 13.22
C SER A 494 14.20 40.73 13.53
N PRO A 495 14.53 42.01 13.28
CA PRO A 495 13.59 43.13 13.46
C PRO A 495 12.31 42.88 12.68
N VAL A 496 11.17 43.10 13.33
CA VAL A 496 9.85 42.81 12.78
C VAL A 496 9.44 43.83 11.76
N THR A 497 9.14 43.40 10.53
CA THR A 497 8.54 44.26 9.52
C THR A 497 7.23 43.57 9.02
N TRP A 498 6.19 44.37 8.78
CA TRP A 498 4.92 43.87 8.21
C TRP A 498 5.13 43.24 6.82
N GLN A 499 6.20 43.59 6.13
CA GLN A 499 6.61 43.00 4.84
C GLN A 499 6.82 41.49 4.90
N LEU A 500 7.10 40.90 6.06
CA LEU A 500 7.27 39.45 6.20
C LEU A 500 5.95 38.69 5.84
N ALA A 501 4.80 39.24 6.21
CA ALA A 501 3.53 38.64 5.91
C ALA A 501 3.18 38.72 4.41
N GLU A 502 3.51 39.86 3.78
CA GLU A 502 3.34 40.09 2.33
C GLU A 502 4.24 39.15 1.51
N VAL A 503 5.52 39.10 1.83
CA VAL A 503 6.49 38.22 1.17
C VAL A 503 6.03 36.73 1.32
N ARG A 504 5.56 36.34 2.49
CA ARG A 504 5.04 34.99 2.71
C ARG A 504 3.87 34.64 1.81
N PHE A 505 2.93 35.57 1.62
CA PHE A 505 1.79 35.38 0.74
C PHE A 505 2.22 35.25 -0.73
N LEU A 506 3.12 36.14 -1.20
CA LEU A 506 3.67 36.10 -2.55
C LEU A 506 4.44 34.81 -2.84
N ASP A 507 5.27 34.35 -1.90
CA ASP A 507 6.00 33.10 -2.04
C ASP A 507 5.08 31.88 -2.17
N VAL A 508 3.99 31.82 -1.39
CA VAL A 508 3.00 30.76 -1.48
C VAL A 508 2.24 30.84 -2.82
N LEU A 509 1.94 32.06 -3.28
CA LEU A 509 1.30 32.28 -4.58
C LEU A 509 2.19 31.79 -5.75
N ILE A 510 3.45 32.21 -5.75
CA ILE A 510 4.45 31.79 -6.76
C ILE A 510 4.65 30.27 -6.72
N GLY A 511 4.88 29.71 -5.55
CA GLY A 511 5.07 28.27 -5.38
C GLY A 511 3.83 27.47 -5.79
N SER A 512 2.63 27.98 -5.53
CA SER A 512 1.35 27.40 -5.97
C SER A 512 1.18 27.45 -7.48
N ALA A 513 1.50 28.58 -8.10
CA ALA A 513 1.46 28.75 -9.56
C ALA A 513 2.40 27.76 -10.26
N ILE A 514 3.67 27.66 -9.79
CA ILE A 514 4.63 26.68 -10.29
C ILE A 514 4.09 25.24 -10.09
N GLY A 515 3.57 24.93 -8.91
CA GLY A 515 3.00 23.61 -8.60
C GLY A 515 1.82 23.23 -9.51
N ILE A 516 0.93 24.19 -9.82
CA ILE A 516 -0.20 23.99 -10.76
C ILE A 516 0.32 23.78 -12.17
N VAL A 517 1.18 24.68 -12.66
CA VAL A 517 1.75 24.58 -14.01
C VAL A 517 2.46 23.25 -14.21
N CYS A 518 3.38 22.90 -13.32
CA CYS A 518 4.07 21.61 -13.38
C CYS A 518 3.10 20.42 -13.20
N GLY A 519 2.02 20.59 -12.43
CA GLY A 519 0.99 19.58 -12.26
C GLY A 519 0.13 19.34 -13.50
N LEU A 520 -0.12 20.37 -14.30
CA LEU A 520 -0.89 20.30 -15.55
C LEU A 520 -0.07 19.71 -16.70
N PHE A 521 1.20 20.08 -16.81
CA PHE A 521 2.09 19.60 -17.88
C PHE A 521 2.61 18.17 -17.64
N ALA A 522 2.62 17.68 -16.42
CA ALA A 522 3.09 16.34 -16.08
C ALA A 522 1.91 15.38 -15.86
N TRP A 523 1.53 14.70 -16.90
CA TRP A 523 0.70 13.50 -17.00
C TRP A 523 -0.26 13.21 -15.81
N PRO A 524 -1.59 13.28 -16.00
CA PRO A 524 -2.58 13.17 -14.91
C PRO A 524 -2.95 11.72 -14.52
N ARG A 525 -2.11 10.71 -14.75
CA ARG A 525 -2.45 9.31 -14.49
C ARG A 525 -1.97 8.87 -13.11
N GLY A 526 -2.90 8.66 -12.15
CA GLY A 526 -2.60 8.18 -10.80
C GLY A 526 -2.25 6.69 -10.74
N ALA A 527 -1.67 6.21 -9.62
CA ALA A 527 -1.34 4.81 -9.38
C ALA A 527 -2.57 3.89 -9.49
N HIS A 528 -3.75 4.40 -9.24
CA HIS A 528 -5.00 3.67 -9.43
C HIS A 528 -5.22 3.24 -10.90
N ASP A 529 -4.94 4.11 -11.87
CA ASP A 529 -5.09 3.78 -13.30
C ASP A 529 -3.99 2.82 -13.79
N GLU A 530 -2.80 2.88 -13.20
CA GLU A 530 -1.73 1.93 -13.49
C GLU A 530 -2.07 0.55 -12.95
N LEU A 531 -2.57 0.47 -11.71
CA LEU A 531 -3.03 -0.77 -11.10
C LEU A 531 -4.14 -1.41 -11.94
N ARG A 532 -5.15 -0.65 -12.34
CA ARG A 532 -6.26 -1.13 -13.16
C ARG A 532 -5.77 -1.77 -14.45
N ARG A 533 -4.87 -1.09 -15.17
CA ARG A 533 -4.27 -1.61 -16.42
C ARG A 533 -3.37 -2.82 -16.18
N ALA A 534 -2.61 -2.84 -15.07
CA ALA A 534 -1.78 -3.99 -14.73
C ALA A 534 -2.63 -5.20 -14.39
N VAL A 535 -3.68 -5.03 -13.59
CA VAL A 535 -4.65 -6.08 -13.26
C VAL A 535 -5.38 -6.57 -14.52
N ALA A 536 -5.83 -5.66 -15.39
CA ALA A 536 -6.50 -6.06 -16.63
C ALA A 536 -5.59 -6.91 -17.54
N ARG A 537 -4.31 -6.57 -17.63
CA ARG A 537 -3.32 -7.39 -18.37
C ARG A 537 -3.10 -8.75 -17.73
N LEU A 538 -2.99 -8.79 -16.40
CA LEU A 538 -2.86 -10.03 -15.65
C LEU A 538 -4.06 -10.96 -15.90
N LEU A 539 -5.28 -10.45 -15.75
CA LEU A 539 -6.50 -11.26 -15.92
C LEU A 539 -6.66 -11.79 -17.36
N ARG A 540 -6.24 -11.01 -18.38
CA ARG A 540 -6.21 -11.51 -19.77
C ARG A 540 -5.18 -12.63 -19.93
N ALA A 541 -3.97 -12.47 -19.42
CA ALA A 541 -2.95 -13.50 -19.46
C ALA A 541 -3.39 -14.77 -18.70
N CYS A 542 -4.06 -14.62 -17.55
CA CYS A 542 -4.66 -15.73 -16.82
C CYS A 542 -5.72 -16.47 -17.65
N ALA A 543 -6.55 -15.74 -18.41
CA ALA A 543 -7.55 -16.36 -19.26
C ALA A 543 -6.93 -17.22 -20.37
N ASP A 544 -5.87 -16.73 -20.99
CA ASP A 544 -5.16 -17.43 -22.06
C ASP A 544 -4.46 -18.68 -21.51
N ASP A 545 -3.83 -18.60 -20.33
CA ASP A 545 -3.16 -19.72 -19.67
C ASP A 545 -4.15 -20.80 -19.21
N VAL A 546 -5.33 -20.42 -18.71
CA VAL A 546 -6.39 -21.36 -18.32
C VAL A 546 -6.87 -22.19 -19.51
N GLU A 547 -7.11 -21.56 -20.66
CA GLU A 547 -7.49 -22.26 -21.89
C GLU A 547 -6.37 -23.17 -22.39
N SER A 548 -5.13 -22.67 -22.41
CA SER A 548 -3.95 -23.41 -22.86
C SER A 548 -3.68 -24.64 -21.99
N THR A 549 -3.61 -24.45 -20.67
CA THR A 549 -3.38 -25.53 -19.70
C THR A 549 -4.46 -26.61 -19.80
N THR A 550 -5.73 -26.19 -19.88
CA THR A 550 -6.85 -27.15 -20.03
C THR A 550 -6.80 -27.88 -21.38
N ALA A 551 -6.39 -27.20 -22.47
CA ALA A 551 -6.25 -27.82 -23.78
C ALA A 551 -5.17 -28.93 -23.79
N VAL A 552 -4.07 -28.72 -23.08
CA VAL A 552 -3.01 -29.72 -22.91
C VAL A 552 -3.51 -30.95 -22.14
N VAL A 553 -4.22 -30.77 -21.03
CA VAL A 553 -4.79 -31.87 -20.24
C VAL A 553 -5.87 -32.62 -21.04
N ALA A 554 -6.63 -31.92 -21.84
CA ALA A 554 -7.70 -32.51 -22.66
C ALA A 554 -7.19 -33.10 -24.01
N ALA A 555 -5.87 -33.05 -24.27
CA ALA A 555 -5.29 -33.62 -25.48
C ALA A 555 -5.08 -35.13 -25.34
N PRO A 556 -5.51 -35.96 -26.28
CA PRO A 556 -5.36 -37.41 -26.17
C PRO A 556 -3.91 -37.86 -26.33
N GLY A 557 -3.38 -38.62 -25.37
CA GLY A 557 -2.13 -39.35 -25.47
C GLY A 557 -0.83 -38.52 -25.49
N ARG A 558 -0.87 -37.23 -25.17
CA ARG A 558 0.30 -36.35 -25.11
C ARG A 558 0.72 -36.14 -23.65
N LEU A 559 1.97 -36.43 -23.34
CA LEU A 559 2.54 -36.02 -22.07
C LEU A 559 2.50 -34.46 -22.02
N PRO A 560 2.10 -33.87 -20.91
CA PRO A 560 2.03 -32.42 -20.80
C PRO A 560 3.44 -31.83 -20.93
N GLU A 561 3.70 -31.16 -22.05
CA GLU A 561 4.83 -30.25 -22.12
C GLU A 561 4.42 -28.93 -21.47
N PRO A 562 5.30 -28.30 -20.69
CA PRO A 562 5.00 -27.00 -20.13
C PRO A 562 4.68 -26.02 -21.26
N THR A 563 3.52 -25.37 -21.18
CA THR A 563 3.13 -24.25 -22.05
C THR A 563 3.94 -23.01 -21.66
N GLY A 564 5.23 -22.99 -22.05
CA GLY A 564 6.21 -22.03 -21.53
C GLY A 564 5.90 -20.56 -21.77
N ASP A 565 5.20 -20.22 -22.84
CA ASP A 565 4.98 -18.82 -23.21
C ASP A 565 3.81 -18.18 -22.45
N GLU A 566 2.70 -18.89 -22.25
CA GLU A 566 1.53 -18.38 -21.51
C GLU A 566 1.83 -18.28 -20.02
N GLU A 567 2.37 -19.33 -19.41
CA GLU A 567 2.80 -19.32 -18.00
C GLU A 567 3.82 -18.19 -17.74
N HIS A 568 4.79 -18.03 -18.64
CA HIS A 568 5.78 -16.96 -18.53
C HIS A 568 5.13 -15.58 -18.61
N ARG A 569 4.13 -15.42 -19.46
CA ARG A 569 3.35 -14.18 -19.60
C ARG A 569 2.54 -13.86 -18.36
N VAL A 570 1.89 -14.86 -17.74
CA VAL A 570 1.22 -14.71 -16.43
C VAL A 570 2.22 -14.29 -15.36
N ARG A 571 3.38 -14.93 -15.30
CA ARG A 571 4.43 -14.59 -14.30
C ARG A 571 4.92 -13.16 -14.41
N ILE A 572 5.15 -12.65 -15.62
CA ILE A 572 5.55 -11.26 -15.87
C ILE A 572 4.42 -10.29 -15.48
N THR A 573 3.21 -10.55 -15.95
CA THR A 573 2.07 -9.66 -15.69
C THR A 573 1.68 -9.67 -14.20
N LEU A 574 1.83 -10.79 -13.51
CA LEU A 574 1.64 -10.91 -12.07
C LEU A 574 2.67 -10.05 -11.30
N THR A 575 3.94 -10.12 -11.66
CA THR A 575 4.99 -9.28 -11.05
C THR A 575 4.71 -7.79 -11.25
N MET A 576 4.20 -7.41 -12.43
CA MET A 576 3.79 -6.02 -12.71
C MET A 576 2.56 -5.61 -11.87
N ALA A 577 1.57 -6.48 -11.75
CA ALA A 577 0.37 -6.23 -10.95
C ALA A 577 0.69 -6.13 -9.46
N GLU A 578 1.56 -6.98 -8.92
CA GLU A 578 2.07 -6.89 -7.54
C GLU A 578 2.79 -5.56 -7.29
N SER A 579 3.65 -5.14 -8.23
CA SER A 579 4.34 -3.84 -8.15
C SER A 579 3.38 -2.67 -8.16
N ALA A 580 2.41 -2.65 -9.08
CA ALA A 580 1.39 -1.62 -9.18
C ALA A 580 0.48 -1.60 -7.95
N TYR A 581 0.15 -2.77 -7.41
CA TYR A 581 -0.65 -2.90 -6.19
C TYR A 581 0.10 -2.38 -4.95
N ALA A 582 1.37 -2.70 -4.81
CA ALA A 582 2.20 -2.19 -3.72
C ALA A 582 2.36 -0.66 -3.80
N GLN A 583 2.45 -0.09 -5.01
CA GLN A 583 2.44 1.35 -5.24
C GLN A 583 1.11 1.98 -4.85
N TYR A 584 -0.02 1.40 -5.29
CA TYR A 584 -1.36 1.84 -4.92
C TYR A 584 -1.57 1.85 -3.39
N GLN A 585 -1.01 0.86 -2.68
CA GLN A 585 -1.05 0.81 -1.22
C GLN A 585 -0.22 1.91 -0.54
N SER A 586 0.83 2.40 -1.18
CA SER A 586 1.70 3.47 -0.65
C SER A 586 1.12 4.88 -0.86
N GLU A 587 0.14 5.04 -1.75
CA GLU A 587 -0.58 6.31 -1.88
C GLU A 587 -1.52 6.50 -0.69
N THR A 588 -1.54 7.71 -0.13
CA THR A 588 -2.46 8.06 0.98
C THR A 588 -3.90 7.95 0.49
N GLN A 589 -4.52 6.82 0.77
CA GLN A 589 -5.91 6.61 0.44
C GLN A 589 -6.78 7.35 1.46
N ARG A 590 -7.73 8.17 0.99
CA ARG A 590 -8.90 8.46 1.81
C ARG A 590 -9.54 7.13 2.20
N PRO A 591 -10.12 6.97 3.41
CA PRO A 591 -10.94 5.83 3.71
C PRO A 591 -12.05 5.80 2.65
N VAL A 592 -11.80 5.06 1.60
CA VAL A 592 -12.78 4.83 0.54
C VAL A 592 -13.65 3.73 1.08
N GLY A 593 -14.95 3.91 0.99
CA GLY A 593 -15.92 2.86 1.21
C GLY A 593 -15.57 1.58 0.43
N PRO A 594 -16.37 0.54 0.48
CA PRO A 594 -16.07 -0.78 -0.09
C PRO A 594 -15.57 -0.64 -1.53
N GLY A 595 -14.28 -0.80 -1.73
CA GLY A 595 -13.58 -0.71 -3.02
C GLY A 595 -13.33 -2.09 -3.63
N ALA A 596 -13.01 -2.15 -4.92
CA ALA A 596 -12.63 -3.38 -5.59
C ALA A 596 -11.49 -4.09 -4.82
N ASP A 597 -11.60 -5.41 -4.67
CA ASP A 597 -10.55 -6.20 -4.02
C ASP A 597 -9.42 -6.50 -5.01
N TRP A 598 -8.54 -5.51 -5.21
CA TRP A 598 -7.37 -5.66 -6.08
C TRP A 598 -6.42 -6.77 -5.64
N GLN A 599 -6.43 -7.11 -4.35
CA GLN A 599 -5.66 -8.23 -3.83
C GLN A 599 -6.23 -9.57 -4.32
N ALA A 600 -7.55 -9.68 -4.47
CA ALA A 600 -8.18 -10.86 -5.04
C ALA A 600 -7.73 -11.09 -6.50
N ALA A 601 -7.56 -10.02 -7.29
CA ALA A 601 -7.02 -10.15 -8.65
C ALA A 601 -5.57 -10.68 -8.67
N VAL A 602 -4.72 -10.22 -7.76
CA VAL A 602 -3.35 -10.76 -7.61
C VAL A 602 -3.40 -12.22 -7.16
N MET A 603 -4.31 -12.58 -6.23
CA MET A 603 -4.52 -13.96 -5.80
C MET A 603 -4.91 -14.86 -6.98
N THR A 604 -5.81 -14.41 -7.85
CA THR A 604 -6.21 -15.15 -9.04
C THR A 604 -5.00 -15.49 -9.91
N GLY A 605 -4.07 -14.57 -10.11
CA GLY A 605 -2.81 -14.83 -10.84
C GLY A 605 -1.96 -15.93 -10.20
N HIS A 606 -1.83 -15.92 -8.88
CA HIS A 606 -1.14 -17.01 -8.15
C HIS A 606 -1.89 -18.36 -8.28
N HIS A 607 -3.22 -18.34 -8.18
CA HIS A 607 -4.03 -19.55 -8.30
C HIS A 607 -3.98 -20.15 -9.71
N VAL A 608 -3.88 -19.32 -10.73
CA VAL A 608 -3.67 -19.80 -12.10
C VAL A 608 -2.32 -20.50 -12.22
N LEU A 609 -1.22 -19.86 -11.81
CA LEU A 609 0.12 -20.44 -11.89
C LEU A 609 0.28 -21.72 -11.07
N TRP A 610 -0.14 -21.68 -9.80
CA TRP A 610 0.06 -22.84 -8.89
C TRP A 610 -0.90 -23.97 -9.19
N GLY A 611 -2.14 -23.64 -9.58
CA GLY A 611 -3.14 -24.62 -9.97
C GLY A 611 -2.83 -25.27 -11.31
N GLY A 612 -2.42 -24.49 -12.31
CA GLY A 612 -2.00 -24.97 -13.62
C GLY A 612 -0.83 -25.96 -13.50
N GLY A 613 0.24 -25.59 -12.78
CA GLY A 613 1.38 -26.51 -12.54
C GLY A 613 0.98 -27.82 -11.85
N ARG A 614 0.01 -27.76 -10.88
CA ARG A 614 -0.50 -28.97 -10.23
C ARG A 614 -1.31 -29.82 -11.19
N VAL A 615 -2.18 -29.23 -11.99
CA VAL A 615 -3.04 -29.93 -12.96
C VAL A 615 -2.19 -30.65 -13.98
N LEU A 616 -1.16 -29.97 -14.52
CA LEU A 616 -0.19 -30.59 -15.44
C LEU A 616 0.58 -31.74 -14.78
N GLY A 617 1.00 -31.57 -13.52
CA GLY A 617 1.71 -32.61 -12.75
C GLY A 617 0.82 -33.79 -12.33
N SER A 618 -0.51 -33.66 -12.38
CA SER A 618 -1.47 -34.76 -12.13
C SER A 618 -1.89 -35.50 -13.39
N ALA A 619 -1.54 -34.99 -14.57
CA ALA A 619 -1.81 -35.64 -15.84
C ALA A 619 -0.79 -36.76 -16.07
N ASP A 620 -1.26 -38.00 -15.97
CA ASP A 620 -0.46 -39.22 -16.14
C ASP A 620 -0.38 -39.72 -17.61
N GLY A 621 -0.83 -38.88 -18.55
CA GLY A 621 -0.92 -39.22 -19.97
C GLY A 621 -2.09 -40.12 -20.33
N THR A 622 -2.95 -40.49 -19.39
CA THR A 622 -4.17 -41.23 -19.65
C THR A 622 -5.14 -40.35 -20.44
N PRO A 623 -5.57 -40.79 -21.67
CA PRO A 623 -6.44 -39.95 -22.46
C PRO A 623 -7.83 -39.84 -21.82
N LEU A 624 -8.35 -38.62 -21.75
CA LEU A 624 -9.72 -38.37 -21.33
C LEU A 624 -10.69 -38.81 -22.40
N ALA A 625 -11.87 -39.27 -21.99
CA ALA A 625 -12.95 -39.53 -22.93
C ALA A 625 -13.32 -38.25 -23.70
N ARG A 626 -13.78 -38.42 -24.99
CA ARG A 626 -14.05 -37.24 -25.85
C ARG A 626 -15.06 -36.26 -25.23
N GLY A 627 -16.09 -36.78 -24.54
CA GLY A 627 -17.06 -35.93 -23.83
C GLY A 627 -16.48 -35.19 -22.64
N GLU A 628 -15.60 -35.82 -21.86
CA GLU A 628 -14.87 -35.22 -20.73
C GLU A 628 -13.96 -34.09 -21.20
N ALA A 629 -13.15 -34.36 -22.23
CA ALA A 629 -12.27 -33.39 -22.83
C ALA A 629 -13.02 -32.17 -23.40
N ALA A 630 -14.18 -32.40 -24.03
CA ALA A 630 -15.04 -31.33 -24.54
C ALA A 630 -15.64 -30.50 -23.39
N GLY A 631 -16.17 -31.15 -22.34
CA GLY A 631 -16.75 -30.48 -21.17
C GLY A 631 -15.71 -29.62 -20.40
N LEU A 632 -14.48 -30.16 -20.24
CA LEU A 632 -13.41 -29.37 -19.61
C LEU A 632 -13.04 -28.13 -20.43
N ARG A 633 -12.90 -28.26 -21.76
CA ARG A 633 -12.61 -27.11 -22.63
C ARG A 633 -13.71 -26.05 -22.57
N GLU A 634 -14.98 -26.49 -22.59
CA GLU A 634 -16.12 -25.58 -22.48
C GLU A 634 -16.13 -24.87 -21.11
N TYR A 635 -15.87 -25.58 -20.03
CA TYR A 635 -15.78 -24.97 -18.70
C TYR A 635 -14.62 -23.97 -18.61
N ALA A 636 -13.43 -24.33 -19.09
CA ALA A 636 -12.28 -23.43 -19.16
C ALA A 636 -12.58 -22.17 -19.98
N ALA A 637 -13.24 -22.30 -21.13
CA ALA A 637 -13.65 -21.18 -21.96
C ALA A 637 -14.59 -20.21 -21.21
N ARG A 638 -15.53 -20.74 -20.41
CA ARG A 638 -16.42 -19.91 -19.57
C ARG A 638 -15.67 -19.18 -18.48
N VAL A 639 -14.74 -19.84 -17.77
CA VAL A 639 -13.89 -19.20 -16.75
C VAL A 639 -13.01 -18.12 -17.41
N ALA A 640 -12.38 -18.42 -18.54
CA ALA A 640 -11.57 -17.47 -19.30
C ALA A 640 -12.40 -16.26 -19.77
N ALA A 641 -13.61 -16.46 -20.24
CA ALA A 641 -14.54 -15.38 -20.59
C ALA A 641 -14.87 -14.52 -19.37
N GLY A 642 -15.06 -15.12 -18.18
CA GLY A 642 -15.23 -14.40 -16.90
C GLY A 642 -14.02 -13.53 -16.54
N LEU A 643 -12.81 -14.09 -16.68
CA LEU A 643 -11.55 -13.35 -16.45
C LEU A 643 -11.39 -12.17 -17.43
N ARG A 644 -11.72 -12.37 -18.73
CA ARG A 644 -11.69 -11.31 -19.74
C ARG A 644 -12.71 -10.20 -19.46
N ARG A 645 -13.93 -10.54 -18.98
CA ARG A 645 -14.92 -9.54 -18.55
C ARG A 645 -14.44 -8.77 -17.33
N ALA A 646 -13.89 -9.44 -16.32
CA ALA A 646 -13.29 -8.77 -15.17
C ALA A 646 -12.14 -7.85 -15.58
N ALA A 647 -11.31 -8.26 -16.56
CA ALA A 647 -10.26 -7.44 -17.13
C ALA A 647 -10.83 -6.18 -17.83
N ALA A 648 -11.90 -6.33 -18.62
CA ALA A 648 -12.56 -5.20 -19.27
C ALA A 648 -13.16 -4.22 -18.23
N ALA A 649 -13.80 -4.73 -17.19
CA ALA A 649 -14.32 -3.93 -16.08
C ALA A 649 -13.21 -3.19 -15.31
N ALA A 650 -12.07 -3.84 -15.13
CA ALA A 650 -10.89 -3.19 -14.55
C ALA A 650 -10.33 -2.09 -15.46
N ASP A 651 -10.36 -2.22 -16.76
CA ASP A 651 -9.80 -1.28 -17.75
C ASP A 651 -10.77 -0.12 -18.11
N ALA A 652 -12.06 -0.25 -17.83
CA ALA A 652 -13.09 0.72 -18.20
C ALA A 652 -12.85 2.09 -17.52
N PRO A 653 -12.82 3.21 -18.25
CA PRO A 653 -12.61 4.53 -17.68
C PRO A 653 -13.74 4.86 -16.69
N ARG A 654 -13.37 5.32 -15.49
CA ARG A 654 -14.35 5.76 -14.50
C ARG A 654 -14.99 7.04 -15.03
N LYS A 655 -16.28 7.01 -15.37
CA LYS A 655 -17.06 8.24 -15.62
C LYS A 655 -16.97 9.07 -14.34
N THR A 656 -16.22 10.17 -14.38
CA THR A 656 -16.27 11.20 -13.34
C THR A 656 -17.68 11.72 -13.34
N ARG A 657 -18.49 11.42 -12.31
CA ARG A 657 -19.73 12.14 -12.05
C ARG A 657 -19.35 13.59 -11.77
N HIS A 658 -19.35 14.40 -12.80
CA HIS A 658 -19.58 15.82 -12.64
C HIS A 658 -21.04 15.92 -12.20
N GLY A 659 -21.30 16.48 -11.03
CA GLY A 659 -22.63 16.89 -10.66
C GLY A 659 -23.20 17.78 -11.76
N PRO A 660 -24.53 17.78 -11.98
CA PRO A 660 -25.14 18.58 -13.03
C PRO A 660 -24.71 20.04 -12.84
N PRO A 661 -24.34 20.75 -13.93
CA PRO A 661 -24.16 22.19 -13.85
C PRO A 661 -25.49 22.82 -13.46
N VAL A 662 -25.50 23.56 -12.36
CA VAL A 662 -26.61 24.38 -11.97
C VAL A 662 -26.70 25.51 -12.99
N GLY A 663 -27.75 25.50 -13.80
CA GLY A 663 -28.27 26.66 -14.49
C GLY A 663 -27.87 26.82 -15.95
N HIS A 664 -28.91 26.82 -16.74
CA HIS A 664 -29.21 27.43 -18.04
C HIS A 664 -29.10 26.61 -19.33
N GLU A 665 -30.29 26.49 -19.91
CA GLU A 665 -30.64 26.32 -21.32
C GLU A 665 -30.52 24.94 -21.95
N ALA A 666 -31.67 24.24 -21.93
CA ALA A 666 -32.03 23.21 -22.87
C ALA A 666 -32.31 23.85 -24.25
N HIS A 667 -31.53 23.47 -25.27
CA HIS A 667 -32.01 23.28 -26.64
C HIS A 667 -30.99 22.47 -27.48
N GLU A 668 -31.54 21.45 -28.14
CA GLU A 668 -31.04 20.79 -29.34
C GLU A 668 -29.71 20.04 -29.30
N ALA A 669 -29.79 18.72 -29.15
CA ALA A 669 -28.99 17.78 -29.97
C ALA A 669 -29.68 16.41 -29.94
N HIS A 670 -30.47 16.13 -30.96
CA HIS A 670 -30.84 14.81 -31.39
C HIS A 670 -29.66 14.22 -32.17
N GLU A 671 -29.54 12.88 -32.08
CA GLU A 671 -28.57 12.01 -32.76
C GLU A 671 -27.22 11.83 -32.05
N ALA A 672 -27.21 10.98 -31.02
CA ALA A 672 -26.00 10.27 -30.61
C ALA A 672 -26.25 8.76 -30.77
N HIS A 673 -25.42 8.14 -31.62
CA HIS A 673 -25.31 6.70 -31.78
C HIS A 673 -25.31 5.98 -30.42
N GLU A 674 -26.17 5.00 -30.25
CA GLU A 674 -26.16 4.05 -29.14
C GLU A 674 -24.83 3.33 -29.07
N ALA A 675 -23.97 3.76 -28.13
CA ALA A 675 -22.86 2.93 -27.66
C ALA A 675 -23.45 1.81 -26.78
N PRO A 676 -22.99 0.56 -26.89
CA PRO A 676 -23.53 -0.54 -26.10
C PRO A 676 -23.47 -0.22 -24.61
N GLU A 677 -24.63 -0.29 -23.94
CA GLU A 677 -24.74 -0.09 -22.50
C GLU A 677 -23.79 -1.03 -21.76
N ALA A 678 -22.92 -0.46 -20.93
CA ALA A 678 -22.11 -1.25 -20.02
C ALA A 678 -23.03 -1.94 -19.02
N PRO A 679 -22.86 -3.25 -18.76
CA PRO A 679 -23.75 -4.03 -17.91
C PRO A 679 -23.86 -3.43 -16.51
N GLU A 680 -25.08 -3.11 -16.08
CA GLU A 680 -25.39 -2.36 -14.85
C GLU A 680 -25.37 -3.23 -13.58
N THR A 681 -25.29 -4.56 -13.68
CA THR A 681 -25.41 -5.46 -12.53
C THR A 681 -24.14 -6.32 -12.30
N PRO A 682 -23.80 -6.66 -11.04
CA PRO A 682 -22.69 -7.58 -10.72
C PRO A 682 -22.87 -8.98 -11.31
N GLU A 683 -24.11 -9.39 -11.55
CA GLU A 683 -24.47 -10.66 -12.21
C GLU A 683 -23.95 -10.73 -13.64
N ALA A 684 -23.81 -9.61 -14.33
CA ALA A 684 -23.27 -9.56 -15.69
C ALA A 684 -21.73 -9.81 -15.77
N LEU A 685 -21.02 -9.79 -14.64
CA LEU A 685 -19.60 -10.20 -14.57
C LEU A 685 -19.44 -11.71 -14.43
N LEU A 686 -20.49 -12.40 -13.99
CA LEU A 686 -20.54 -13.85 -13.90
C LEU A 686 -21.21 -14.39 -15.17
N PRO A 687 -20.82 -15.56 -15.69
CA PRO A 687 -21.62 -16.24 -16.71
C PRO A 687 -23.03 -16.49 -16.15
N ASP A 688 -24.07 -16.22 -16.97
CA ASP A 688 -25.48 -16.30 -16.61
C ASP A 688 -25.93 -17.69 -16.07
N THR A 689 -25.12 -18.67 -16.27
CA THR A 689 -25.15 -19.96 -15.58
C THR A 689 -23.71 -20.45 -15.47
N LEU A 690 -23.10 -20.30 -14.29
CA LEU A 690 -22.06 -21.24 -13.91
C LEU A 690 -22.80 -22.60 -13.85
N PRO A 691 -22.44 -23.60 -14.65
CA PRO A 691 -23.08 -24.89 -14.47
C PRO A 691 -22.81 -25.23 -13.00
N ALA A 692 -23.88 -25.62 -12.31
CA ALA A 692 -23.70 -26.48 -11.16
C ALA A 692 -22.70 -27.55 -11.61
N PRO A 693 -21.68 -27.87 -10.79
CA PRO A 693 -20.75 -28.93 -11.14
C PRO A 693 -21.58 -30.07 -11.65
N THR A 694 -21.32 -30.50 -12.85
CA THR A 694 -22.13 -31.52 -13.53
C THR A 694 -22.27 -32.69 -12.56
N ASP A 695 -23.47 -32.89 -12.02
CA ASP A 695 -23.84 -34.07 -11.19
C ASP A 695 -23.63 -35.39 -11.94
N ALA A 696 -23.25 -35.31 -13.20
CA ALA A 696 -22.93 -36.38 -14.10
C ALA A 696 -21.45 -36.42 -14.47
N ALA A 697 -20.53 -36.41 -13.45
CA ALA A 697 -19.16 -36.78 -13.73
C ALA A 697 -19.12 -38.24 -14.18
N PRO A 698 -18.44 -38.56 -15.30
CA PRO A 698 -18.36 -39.96 -15.77
C PRO A 698 -17.73 -40.83 -14.68
N PRO A 699 -18.25 -42.03 -14.45
CA PRO A 699 -17.77 -42.91 -13.37
C PRO A 699 -16.29 -43.29 -13.52
N ASP A 700 -15.76 -43.22 -14.75
CA ASP A 700 -14.40 -43.64 -15.10
C ASP A 700 -13.39 -42.49 -15.20
N ALA A 701 -13.83 -41.22 -14.98
CA ALA A 701 -12.95 -40.04 -15.10
C ALA A 701 -11.73 -40.13 -14.19
N GLY A 702 -10.54 -39.88 -14.74
CA GLY A 702 -9.27 -39.90 -14.04
C GLY A 702 -9.04 -38.75 -13.06
N LEU A 703 -8.03 -38.85 -12.26
CA LEU A 703 -7.69 -37.79 -11.28
C LEU A 703 -7.42 -36.42 -11.95
N ALA A 704 -6.85 -36.41 -13.15
CA ALA A 704 -6.60 -35.23 -13.94
C ALA A 704 -7.87 -34.44 -14.27
N TYR A 705 -8.97 -35.10 -14.57
CA TYR A 705 -10.28 -34.47 -14.79
C TYR A 705 -10.75 -33.74 -13.54
N PHE A 706 -10.75 -34.42 -12.39
CA PHE A 706 -11.22 -33.85 -11.13
C PHE A 706 -10.26 -32.76 -10.59
N ALA A 707 -8.95 -32.90 -10.81
CA ALA A 707 -7.99 -31.86 -10.48
C ALA A 707 -8.23 -30.58 -11.30
N THR A 708 -8.52 -30.74 -12.60
CA THR A 708 -8.81 -29.61 -13.49
C THR A 708 -10.15 -28.96 -13.14
N THR A 709 -11.19 -29.73 -12.89
CA THR A 709 -12.49 -29.17 -12.46
C THR A 709 -12.40 -28.46 -11.13
N ALA A 710 -11.71 -29.01 -10.12
CA ALA A 710 -11.49 -28.35 -8.83
C ALA A 710 -10.74 -27.02 -9.00
N TRP A 711 -9.71 -26.98 -9.85
CA TRP A 711 -8.99 -25.76 -10.17
C TRP A 711 -9.90 -24.71 -10.83
N LEU A 712 -10.71 -25.09 -11.83
CA LEU A 712 -11.66 -24.18 -12.47
C LEU A 712 -12.75 -23.70 -11.52
N ASP A 713 -13.27 -24.57 -10.63
CA ASP A 713 -14.20 -24.22 -9.54
C ASP A 713 -13.56 -23.17 -8.62
N SER A 714 -12.28 -23.34 -8.31
CA SER A 714 -11.53 -22.42 -7.46
C SER A 714 -11.36 -21.04 -8.10
N LEU A 715 -11.08 -20.98 -9.41
CA LEU A 715 -10.98 -19.72 -10.15
C LEU A 715 -12.35 -19.04 -10.30
N THR A 716 -13.42 -19.82 -10.39
CA THR A 716 -14.80 -19.31 -10.35
C THR A 716 -15.11 -18.62 -9.02
N SER A 717 -14.69 -19.21 -7.89
CA SER A 717 -14.81 -18.57 -6.56
C SER A 717 -13.99 -17.27 -6.46
N ASP A 718 -12.83 -17.21 -7.11
CA ASP A 718 -12.02 -15.98 -7.18
C ASP A 718 -12.75 -14.89 -7.98
N LEU A 719 -13.37 -15.26 -9.12
CA LEU A 719 -14.19 -14.34 -9.92
C LEU A 719 -15.38 -13.80 -9.13
N GLN A 720 -16.07 -14.64 -8.33
CA GLN A 720 -17.14 -14.18 -7.43
C GLN A 720 -16.64 -13.17 -6.40
N THR A 721 -15.45 -13.39 -5.85
CA THR A 721 -14.83 -12.45 -4.89
C THR A 721 -14.49 -11.11 -5.56
N LEU A 722 -14.00 -11.12 -6.80
CA LEU A 722 -13.76 -9.93 -7.59
C LEU A 722 -15.05 -9.16 -7.90
N ALA A 723 -16.12 -9.86 -8.26
CA ALA A 723 -17.42 -9.29 -8.58
C ALA A 723 -18.07 -8.65 -7.33
N SER A 724 -18.07 -9.33 -6.19
CA SER A 724 -18.66 -8.82 -4.94
C SER A 724 -17.92 -7.57 -4.43
N GLY A 725 -16.61 -7.54 -4.55
CA GLY A 725 -15.81 -6.35 -4.22
C GLY A 725 -16.14 -5.15 -5.11
N SER A 726 -16.46 -5.37 -6.39
CA SER A 726 -16.84 -4.31 -7.32
C SER A 726 -18.28 -3.80 -7.11
N ALA A 727 -19.20 -4.65 -6.65
CA ALA A 727 -20.59 -4.30 -6.35
C ALA A 727 -20.70 -3.42 -5.11
N ALA A 728 -20.01 -3.79 -4.03
CA ALA A 728 -19.95 -3.00 -2.80
C ALA A 728 -19.34 -1.60 -3.03
N ALA A 729 -18.52 -1.42 -4.08
CA ALA A 729 -17.97 -0.13 -4.47
C ALA A 729 -18.98 0.78 -5.19
N ARG A 730 -20.10 0.27 -5.65
CA ARG A 730 -21.11 1.01 -6.44
C ARG A 730 -22.36 1.39 -5.64
N SER A 731 -22.61 0.74 -4.51
CA SER A 731 -23.73 1.10 -3.62
C SER A 731 -23.39 2.40 -2.87
N PRO A 732 -24.14 3.50 -3.05
CA PRO A 732 -23.99 4.68 -2.20
C PRO A 732 -24.63 4.34 -0.85
N GLY A 733 -23.82 4.37 0.24
CA GLY A 733 -24.32 4.41 1.60
C GLY A 733 -24.90 5.79 1.95
#